data_bbc00d50327f1eb99d414a7c4d9d06d4
#
_entry.id   bbc00d50327f1eb99d414a7c4d9d06d4
#
_cell.length_a   1.000
_cell.length_b   1.000
_cell.length_c   1.000
_cell.angle_alpha   90.00
_cell.angle_beta   90.00
_cell.angle_gamma   90.00
#
_symmetry.space_group_name_H-M   'P 1'
#
loop_
_entity.id
_entity.type
_entity.pdbx_description
1 polymer ?
#
loop_
_entity_poly.entity_id
_entity_poly.type
_entity_poly.pdbx_seq_one_letter_code
_entity_poly.pdbx_strand_id
1 'polypeptide(L)'
;MRDDFPINAVIPSVREVLTSGNTVILQAPPGAGKSTVLPLALLDLHFLSGKKILMLEPRRLAARAVCWRLAEQLGEIPGQTSGYRIRFESKVGINTRIEVVTEGILTRMLQQDNSLEDYGLIIFDEFHERSLHADLSLALCREAQEILRPDLRILVMSATLDGAMISEILGNAPVITSEGRQFPIEYKYVDFDDSQTIAQNTSRVILKAIKEEEGDILAFLPGSGDIRRCQDILEQVSLPIAIHALYGDLPHEVQIAALLPHPAGRRKIVLSTSIAETSLTIEGIKIVVDSGYSRVPKFNIRSGLTHLETIRVTQDTADQRAGRAGRLGPGVCYRLWPERTHQHLVPNRKPEILEAELSQLVLELANWGHLDASRLSWITPPPSASLSQAIQLLEELDALKEGKITRQGKQLLEFPTHPRIAHLLLYGKEHDISAIASDVAAILEERDPLGREAGADINLRLDALRHWRNKEKTSADRNILERTERVSKQWRTQLNVKANSSTVSYETAGRLIAAAYPERIAKQDGEQGRYRMANGKVARLQPHDPLLHEEWIAIAQLDAGSREGKIFLAAPFDPTELIASGSGSETISWDERNGMIVARKEWRAGNLLITSRPLPNPDEEKIVTVLCELIRKAGIQLFDLNEKANQLISRVSSLKIWHPEITLPDLQTESLVASPEKWASPFLQKVRKKDDFKKLNLFEIFSSLIPYPEQQLLDKLAPEKIPVPSGSLIPLIYQPDGSAPILAVRLQEVFGLADTPTINNGKTPVLLHLLSPGYRPVQVTSDLRSFWKNIYPEVRKELRVRYQKHSWPEDPWSAEPVRGAKKRNPKS
;
A
#
# COMPACT_ATOMS: atom_id res chain seq x y z
N MET A 1 10.97 47.97 26.08
CA MET A 1 10.05 47.07 25.37
C MET A 1 9.35 47.85 24.27
N ARG A 2 9.30 47.39 23.07
CA ARG A 2 8.52 48.07 22.01
C ARG A 2 7.04 47.77 22.28
N ASP A 3 6.35 48.76 22.86
CA ASP A 3 4.94 48.67 23.29
C ASP A 3 3.92 48.59 22.17
N ASP A 4 4.31 48.26 20.94
CA ASP A 4 3.50 48.51 19.75
C ASP A 4 3.16 47.25 18.94
N PHE A 5 3.25 46.05 19.54
CA PHE A 5 2.78 44.85 18.87
C PHE A 5 1.28 44.61 19.08
N PRO A 6 0.52 44.30 18.02
CA PRO A 6 -0.93 44.04 18.13
C PRO A 6 -1.29 42.92 19.11
N ILE A 7 -0.41 41.93 19.30
CA ILE A 7 -0.62 40.83 20.23
C ILE A 7 -0.81 41.32 21.70
N ASN A 8 -0.23 42.49 22.06
CA ASN A 8 -0.28 42.99 23.42
C ASN A 8 -1.73 43.23 23.89
N ALA A 9 -2.63 43.60 22.96
CA ALA A 9 -4.04 43.83 23.29
C ALA A 9 -4.77 42.54 23.73
N VAL A 10 -4.34 41.38 23.30
CA VAL A 10 -5.01 40.09 23.60
C VAL A 10 -4.25 39.20 24.58
N ILE A 11 -3.04 39.58 24.98
CA ILE A 11 -2.26 38.86 26.02
C ILE A 11 -3.09 38.67 27.31
N PRO A 12 -3.78 39.70 27.87
CA PRO A 12 -4.56 39.51 29.09
C PRO A 12 -5.63 38.43 28.95
N SER A 13 -6.34 38.40 27.84
CA SER A 13 -7.39 37.39 27.58
C SER A 13 -6.80 35.98 27.41
N VAL A 14 -5.64 35.83 26.71
CA VAL A 14 -4.94 34.55 26.59
C VAL A 14 -4.50 34.05 27.97
N ARG A 15 -3.97 34.93 28.82
CA ARG A 15 -3.53 34.58 30.20
C ARG A 15 -4.72 34.14 31.06
N GLU A 16 -5.84 34.82 30.98
CA GLU A 16 -7.08 34.51 31.71
C GLU A 16 -7.59 33.10 31.29
N VAL A 17 -7.71 32.85 29.99
CA VAL A 17 -8.18 31.57 29.46
C VAL A 17 -7.21 30.42 29.85
N LEU A 18 -5.91 30.62 29.76
CA LEU A 18 -4.91 29.59 30.16
C LEU A 18 -4.88 29.37 31.67
N THR A 19 -5.32 30.33 32.47
CA THR A 19 -5.40 30.17 33.93
C THR A 19 -6.65 29.38 34.32
N SER A 20 -7.79 29.68 33.71
CA SER A 20 -9.08 29.04 34.00
C SER A 20 -9.35 27.75 33.22
N GLY A 21 -8.76 27.61 32.05
CA GLY A 21 -8.89 26.47 31.16
C GLY A 21 -7.54 25.86 30.79
N ASN A 22 -7.58 24.84 29.93
CA ASN A 22 -6.38 24.12 29.52
C ASN A 22 -6.09 24.15 28.01
N THR A 23 -6.96 24.77 27.20
CA THR A 23 -6.78 24.84 25.75
C THR A 23 -7.30 26.17 25.21
N VAL A 24 -6.54 26.83 24.35
CA VAL A 24 -6.92 28.08 23.70
C VAL A 24 -6.41 28.15 22.25
N ILE A 25 -7.17 28.77 21.38
CA ILE A 25 -6.81 29.04 19.99
C ILE A 25 -6.60 30.56 19.84
N LEU A 26 -5.44 30.93 19.29
CA LEU A 26 -5.09 32.30 19.00
C LEU A 26 -5.04 32.55 17.50
N GLN A 27 -5.87 33.35 16.99
CA GLN A 27 -5.87 33.84 15.62
C GLN A 27 -5.15 35.18 15.55
N ALA A 28 -4.02 35.27 14.88
CA ALA A 28 -3.28 36.51 14.73
C ALA A 28 -2.50 36.53 13.41
N PRO A 29 -2.57 37.64 12.65
CA PRO A 29 -1.86 37.76 11.39
C PRO A 29 -0.33 37.71 11.58
N PRO A 30 0.41 37.39 10.53
CA PRO A 30 1.87 37.46 10.57
C PRO A 30 2.39 38.84 11.00
N GLY A 31 3.40 38.86 11.88
CA GLY A 31 3.98 40.10 12.37
C GLY A 31 3.29 40.70 13.60
N ALA A 32 2.19 40.15 14.09
CA ALA A 32 1.51 40.61 15.30
C ALA A 32 2.32 40.42 16.58
N GLY A 33 3.42 39.67 16.56
CA GLY A 33 4.25 39.36 17.75
C GLY A 33 3.91 38.02 18.42
N LYS A 34 3.07 37.15 17.80
CA LYS A 34 2.60 35.91 18.37
C LYS A 34 3.76 34.97 18.77
N SER A 35 4.76 34.81 17.93
CA SER A 35 5.88 33.85 18.13
C SER A 35 6.98 34.40 19.04
N THR A 36 7.12 35.72 19.17
CA THR A 36 8.28 36.34 19.83
C THR A 36 7.93 37.15 21.08
N VAL A 37 6.70 37.64 21.24
CA VAL A 37 6.27 38.42 22.40
C VAL A 37 5.43 37.56 23.34
N LEU A 38 4.46 36.84 22.80
CA LEU A 38 3.50 36.10 23.62
C LEU A 38 4.18 35.04 24.51
N PRO A 39 5.13 34.19 24.05
CA PRO A 39 5.76 33.19 24.92
C PRO A 39 6.46 33.80 26.12
N LEU A 40 7.10 34.95 25.95
CA LEU A 40 7.72 35.69 27.07
C LEU A 40 6.72 36.22 28.05
N ALA A 41 5.57 36.76 27.57
CA ALA A 41 4.50 37.27 28.39
C ALA A 41 3.73 36.19 29.17
N LEU A 42 3.95 34.92 28.90
CA LEU A 42 3.30 33.81 29.60
C LEU A 42 4.21 33.17 30.67
N LEU A 43 5.51 33.48 30.72
CA LEU A 43 6.50 32.81 31.60
C LEU A 43 6.22 32.91 33.10
N ASP A 44 5.55 33.96 33.55
CA ASP A 44 5.22 34.24 34.95
C ASP A 44 3.89 33.63 35.41
N LEU A 45 3.19 32.92 34.54
CA LEU A 45 1.95 32.25 34.93
C LEU A 45 2.20 31.16 35.97
N HIS A 46 1.36 31.12 37.01
CA HIS A 46 1.52 30.28 38.17
C HIS A 46 1.66 28.75 37.82
N PHE A 47 0.89 28.29 36.84
CA PHE A 47 0.94 26.88 36.41
C PHE A 47 2.27 26.49 35.73
N LEU A 48 3.09 27.47 35.33
CA LEU A 48 4.46 27.27 34.82
C LEU A 48 5.54 27.33 35.89
N SER A 49 5.16 27.39 37.19
CA SER A 49 6.13 27.36 38.27
C SER A 49 6.84 26.00 38.28
N GLY A 50 8.16 26.03 38.06
CA GLY A 50 8.97 24.81 37.89
C GLY A 50 8.81 24.06 36.61
N LYS A 51 7.96 24.51 35.66
CA LYS A 51 7.72 23.90 34.35
C LYS A 51 8.14 24.83 33.21
N LYS A 52 8.30 24.24 32.03
CA LYS A 52 8.75 24.91 30.81
C LYS A 52 7.60 25.12 29.81
N ILE A 53 7.82 26.02 28.87
CA ILE A 53 7.03 26.17 27.64
C ILE A 53 7.73 25.38 26.52
N LEU A 54 7.01 24.53 25.83
CA LEU A 54 7.43 23.87 24.62
C LEU A 54 6.73 24.49 23.41
N MET A 55 7.50 25.05 22.48
CA MET A 55 6.95 25.75 21.33
C MET A 55 7.35 25.05 20.04
N LEU A 56 6.37 24.65 19.24
CA LEU A 56 6.55 24.07 17.94
C LEU A 56 6.68 25.12 16.86
N GLU A 57 7.69 24.92 16.02
CA GLU A 57 7.89 25.64 14.77
C GLU A 57 8.01 24.65 13.60
N PRO A 58 7.36 24.88 12.45
CA PRO A 58 7.37 23.93 11.34
C PRO A 58 8.73 23.81 10.66
N ARG A 59 9.61 24.79 10.80
CA ARG A 59 10.86 24.88 10.04
C ARG A 59 12.07 25.13 10.93
N ARG A 60 13.18 24.44 10.66
CA ARG A 60 14.45 24.58 11.41
C ARG A 60 14.95 26.03 11.47
N LEU A 61 14.84 26.75 10.34
CA LEU A 61 15.28 28.15 10.26
C LEU A 61 14.40 29.05 11.13
N ALA A 62 13.08 28.81 11.12
CA ALA A 62 12.14 29.54 11.96
C ALA A 62 12.40 29.27 13.45
N ALA A 63 12.56 28.02 13.85
CA ALA A 63 12.84 27.63 15.23
C ALA A 63 14.11 28.33 15.79
N ARG A 64 15.18 28.38 14.97
CA ARG A 64 16.38 29.16 15.35
C ARG A 64 16.10 30.65 15.45
N ALA A 65 15.45 31.24 14.43
CA ALA A 65 15.21 32.67 14.37
C ALA A 65 14.33 33.16 15.53
N VAL A 66 13.26 32.39 15.84
CA VAL A 66 12.38 32.66 16.98
C VAL A 66 13.17 32.57 18.30
N CYS A 67 13.94 31.52 18.51
CA CYS A 67 14.76 31.39 19.71
C CYS A 67 15.78 32.54 19.88
N TRP A 68 16.47 32.90 18.78
CA TRP A 68 17.39 34.05 18.81
C TRP A 68 16.66 35.35 19.16
N ARG A 69 15.48 35.57 18.58
CA ARG A 69 14.69 36.81 18.85
C ARG A 69 14.17 36.85 20.28
N LEU A 70 13.75 35.70 20.85
CA LEU A 70 13.38 35.64 22.26
C LEU A 70 14.58 35.95 23.17
N ALA A 71 15.74 35.37 22.88
CA ALA A 71 16.98 35.65 23.64
C ALA A 71 17.39 37.14 23.53
N GLU A 72 17.37 37.72 22.34
CA GLU A 72 17.71 39.13 22.10
C GLU A 72 16.82 40.08 22.93
N GLN A 73 15.50 39.79 23.03
CA GLN A 73 14.58 40.60 23.82
C GLN A 73 14.86 40.52 25.32
N LEU A 74 15.47 39.43 25.78
CA LEU A 74 15.88 39.26 27.18
C LEU A 74 17.32 39.77 27.44
N GLY A 75 18.03 40.18 26.41
CA GLY A 75 19.48 40.53 26.51
C GLY A 75 20.36 39.30 26.73
N GLU A 76 19.94 38.12 26.27
CA GLU A 76 20.59 36.84 26.49
C GLU A 76 21.04 36.21 25.16
N ILE A 77 21.77 35.10 25.27
CA ILE A 77 22.08 34.24 24.14
C ILE A 77 21.24 32.94 24.17
N PRO A 78 20.99 32.30 23.02
CA PRO A 78 20.29 31.01 22.97
C PRO A 78 20.94 29.94 23.84
N GLY A 79 20.10 29.23 24.61
CA GLY A 79 20.50 28.22 25.59
C GLY A 79 20.41 28.70 27.04
N GLN A 80 20.09 29.99 27.28
CA GLN A 80 19.78 30.53 28.62
C GLN A 80 18.26 30.37 28.87
N THR A 81 17.48 31.44 28.97
CA THR A 81 16.03 31.37 29.20
C THR A 81 15.31 30.79 27.99
N SER A 82 15.74 31.10 26.76
CA SER A 82 15.24 30.48 25.54
C SER A 82 16.27 29.55 24.91
N GLY A 83 15.85 28.38 24.51
CA GLY A 83 16.67 27.37 23.82
C GLY A 83 15.94 26.74 22.64
N TYR A 84 16.65 25.98 21.81
CA TYR A 84 16.00 25.27 20.71
C TYR A 84 16.58 23.85 20.55
N ARG A 85 15.72 22.94 20.02
CA ARG A 85 16.12 21.60 19.56
C ARG A 85 15.59 21.39 18.15
N ILE A 86 16.47 21.09 17.24
CA ILE A 86 16.16 20.73 15.86
C ILE A 86 16.92 19.46 15.52
N ARG A 87 16.61 18.82 14.40
CA ARG A 87 17.31 17.58 13.98
C ARG A 87 18.82 17.82 13.99
N PHE A 88 19.54 17.03 14.80
CA PHE A 88 21.00 17.02 14.96
C PHE A 88 21.62 18.27 15.62
N GLU A 89 20.82 19.19 16.12
CA GLU A 89 21.35 20.37 16.79
C GLU A 89 20.49 20.77 17.98
N SER A 90 21.12 21.05 19.11
CA SER A 90 20.46 21.51 20.33
C SER A 90 21.25 22.59 21.02
N LYS A 91 20.56 23.66 21.44
CA LYS A 91 21.08 24.71 22.32
C LYS A 91 20.08 24.92 23.46
N VAL A 92 20.12 24.04 24.45
CA VAL A 92 19.27 24.05 25.64
C VAL A 92 20.15 23.92 26.88
N GLY A 93 19.95 24.76 27.86
CA GLY A 93 20.65 24.74 29.12
C GLY A 93 19.74 24.39 30.33
N ILE A 94 20.31 24.27 31.50
CA ILE A 94 19.55 23.94 32.71
C ILE A 94 18.53 25.02 33.10
N ASN A 95 18.79 26.27 32.72
CA ASN A 95 17.92 27.44 33.00
C ASN A 95 16.91 27.69 31.89
N THR A 96 16.86 26.86 30.86
CA THR A 96 15.96 27.07 29.72
C THR A 96 14.51 26.85 30.16
N ARG A 97 13.69 27.90 29.95
CA ARG A 97 12.25 27.97 30.28
C ARG A 97 11.38 27.88 29.04
N ILE A 98 11.86 28.32 27.89
CA ILE A 98 11.19 28.21 26.59
C ILE A 98 12.06 27.34 25.69
N GLU A 99 11.59 26.18 25.31
CA GLU A 99 12.24 25.31 24.33
C GLU A 99 11.50 25.39 23.00
N VAL A 100 12.14 25.92 21.97
CA VAL A 100 11.60 25.97 20.60
C VAL A 100 12.06 24.74 19.87
N VAL A 101 11.12 23.92 19.40
CA VAL A 101 11.39 22.64 18.75
C VAL A 101 10.76 22.53 17.36
N THR A 102 11.36 21.75 16.48
CA THR A 102 10.67 21.36 15.25
C THR A 102 9.72 20.20 15.52
N GLU A 103 8.67 20.11 14.72
CA GLU A 103 7.54 19.19 14.91
C GLU A 103 7.95 17.72 15.15
N GLY A 104 8.86 17.14 14.33
CA GLY A 104 9.35 15.78 14.54
C GLY A 104 10.15 15.58 15.86
N ILE A 105 10.63 16.66 16.48
CA ILE A 105 11.25 16.58 17.83
C ILE A 105 10.18 16.43 18.91
N LEU A 106 9.05 17.14 18.80
CA LEU A 106 7.94 16.97 19.75
C LEU A 106 7.38 15.55 19.71
N THR A 107 7.11 15.00 18.51
CA THR A 107 6.62 13.62 18.40
C THR A 107 7.57 12.65 19.15
N ARG A 108 8.88 12.81 18.97
CA ARG A 108 9.88 11.99 19.67
C ARG A 108 9.87 12.20 21.18
N MET A 109 9.73 13.44 21.66
CA MET A 109 9.64 13.72 23.09
C MET A 109 8.43 13.03 23.71
N LEU A 110 7.28 13.09 23.03
CA LEU A 110 6.06 12.36 23.43
C LEU A 110 6.24 10.85 23.47
N GLN A 111 7.01 10.27 22.55
CA GLN A 111 7.31 8.83 22.54
C GLN A 111 8.26 8.40 23.68
N GLN A 112 9.10 9.32 24.18
CA GLN A 112 10.00 9.06 25.29
C GLN A 112 9.35 9.30 26.65
N ASP A 113 8.53 10.34 26.73
CA ASP A 113 7.74 10.72 27.90
C ASP A 113 6.35 11.16 27.44
N ASN A 114 5.39 10.26 27.53
CA ASN A 114 4.01 10.49 27.10
C ASN A 114 3.31 11.58 27.94
N SER A 115 3.84 11.86 29.14
CA SER A 115 3.30 12.87 30.05
C SER A 115 3.87 14.26 29.82
N LEU A 116 5.04 14.39 29.18
CA LEU A 116 5.80 15.64 29.05
C LEU A 116 5.90 16.36 30.39
N GLU A 117 6.33 15.65 31.43
CA GLU A 117 6.25 16.08 32.84
C GLU A 117 6.90 17.45 33.07
N ASP A 118 8.02 17.74 32.43
CA ASP A 118 8.75 19.02 32.53
C ASP A 118 8.01 20.23 31.94
N TYR A 119 6.93 19.99 31.16
CA TYR A 119 6.25 21.05 30.44
C TYR A 119 4.86 21.34 31.00
N GLY A 120 4.52 22.64 31.11
CA GLY A 120 3.21 23.10 31.55
C GLY A 120 2.37 23.70 30.42
N LEU A 121 3.03 24.11 29.32
CA LEU A 121 2.38 24.69 28.14
C LEU A 121 3.05 24.20 26.88
N ILE A 122 2.24 23.75 25.93
CA ILE A 122 2.66 23.44 24.54
C ILE A 122 2.06 24.47 23.62
N ILE A 123 2.89 25.11 22.81
CA ILE A 123 2.48 26.11 21.81
C ILE A 123 2.69 25.51 20.42
N PHE A 124 1.64 25.38 19.63
CA PHE A 124 1.68 25.05 18.23
C PHE A 124 1.66 26.32 17.41
N ASP A 125 2.80 26.77 16.88
CA ASP A 125 2.86 27.96 16.02
C ASP A 125 2.72 27.58 14.53
N GLU A 126 2.23 28.56 13.74
CA GLU A 126 1.95 28.41 12.30
C GLU A 126 1.10 27.16 11.96
N PHE A 127 0.18 26.80 12.85
CA PHE A 127 -0.60 25.56 12.72
C PHE A 127 -1.43 25.49 11.43
N HIS A 128 -1.69 26.61 10.79
CA HIS A 128 -2.34 26.67 9.47
C HIS A 128 -1.53 26.04 8.33
N GLU A 129 -0.25 25.78 8.51
CA GLU A 129 0.55 24.99 7.55
C GLU A 129 0.07 23.53 7.45
N ARG A 130 -0.62 23.01 8.49
CA ARG A 130 -1.25 21.68 8.53
C ARG A 130 -0.29 20.58 8.12
N SER A 131 0.92 20.60 8.65
CA SER A 131 1.91 19.54 8.43
C SER A 131 1.47 18.23 9.09
N LEU A 132 1.93 17.12 8.53
CA LEU A 132 1.66 15.77 9.06
C LEU A 132 2.08 15.63 10.53
N HIS A 133 3.26 16.15 10.87
CA HIS A 133 3.79 16.07 12.23
C HIS A 133 3.07 16.99 13.22
N ALA A 134 2.60 18.16 12.78
CA ALA A 134 1.83 19.04 13.65
C ALA A 134 0.46 18.42 13.97
N ASP A 135 -0.23 17.88 12.96
CA ASP A 135 -1.52 17.21 13.15
C ASP A 135 -1.36 15.98 14.07
N LEU A 136 -0.34 15.14 13.89
CA LEU A 136 -0.04 14.00 14.76
C LEU A 136 0.29 14.44 16.18
N SER A 137 1.21 15.40 16.34
CA SER A 137 1.63 15.86 17.65
C SER A 137 0.49 16.47 18.44
N LEU A 138 -0.41 17.22 17.77
CA LEU A 138 -1.59 17.79 18.43
C LEU A 138 -2.54 16.68 18.90
N ALA A 139 -2.79 15.67 18.06
CA ALA A 139 -3.65 14.53 18.43
C ALA A 139 -3.09 13.76 19.64
N LEU A 140 -1.77 13.50 19.67
CA LEU A 140 -1.10 12.83 20.78
C LEU A 140 -1.07 13.70 22.06
N CYS A 141 -0.78 15.01 21.93
CA CYS A 141 -0.84 15.94 23.07
C CYS A 141 -2.24 16.05 23.67
N ARG A 142 -3.27 16.01 22.82
CA ARG A 142 -4.65 16.03 23.26
C ARG A 142 -5.01 14.77 24.05
N GLU A 143 -4.62 13.60 23.56
CA GLU A 143 -4.83 12.34 24.30
C GLU A 143 -4.05 12.34 25.63
N ALA A 144 -2.78 12.77 25.63
CA ALA A 144 -2.00 12.91 26.85
C ALA A 144 -2.66 13.87 27.85
N GLN A 145 -3.21 15.01 27.36
CA GLN A 145 -3.95 15.96 28.18
C GLN A 145 -5.21 15.34 28.80
N GLU A 146 -5.97 14.58 28.04
CA GLU A 146 -7.22 13.97 28.50
C GLU A 146 -7.00 12.83 29.49
N ILE A 147 -5.96 12.02 29.30
CA ILE A 147 -5.76 10.76 30.06
C ILE A 147 -4.73 10.92 31.16
N LEU A 148 -3.60 11.59 30.90
CA LEU A 148 -2.44 11.63 31.81
C LEU A 148 -2.26 12.97 32.51
N ARG A 149 -2.52 14.07 31.79
CA ARG A 149 -2.11 15.41 32.21
C ARG A 149 -3.22 16.45 32.03
N PRO A 150 -4.33 16.37 32.79
CA PRO A 150 -5.41 17.38 32.71
C PRO A 150 -4.94 18.82 33.02
N ASP A 151 -3.77 18.95 33.67
CA ASP A 151 -3.11 20.22 33.97
C ASP A 151 -2.29 20.79 32.80
N LEU A 152 -1.96 20.00 31.78
CA LEU A 152 -1.20 20.44 30.60
C LEU A 152 -2.02 21.46 29.79
N ARG A 153 -1.40 22.60 29.45
CA ARG A 153 -2.04 23.62 28.61
C ARG A 153 -1.60 23.47 27.15
N ILE A 154 -2.55 23.70 26.24
CA ILE A 154 -2.32 23.69 24.79
C ILE A 154 -2.75 25.04 24.21
N LEU A 155 -1.84 25.73 23.53
CA LEU A 155 -2.10 26.94 22.78
C LEU A 155 -1.84 26.67 21.29
N VAL A 156 -2.88 26.78 20.44
CA VAL A 156 -2.76 26.69 19.00
C VAL A 156 -2.76 28.08 18.39
N MET A 157 -1.68 28.46 17.70
CA MET A 157 -1.54 29.77 17.05
C MET A 157 -1.63 29.62 15.53
N SER A 158 -2.43 30.46 14.91
CA SER A 158 -2.72 30.41 13.48
C SER A 158 -2.89 31.80 12.87
N ALA A 159 -2.59 31.94 11.58
CA ALA A 159 -2.84 33.18 10.83
C ALA A 159 -4.20 33.18 10.10
N THR A 160 -4.69 32.04 9.63
CA THR A 160 -5.78 31.97 8.63
C THR A 160 -6.75 30.80 8.81
N LEU A 161 -6.68 30.03 9.91
CA LEU A 161 -7.54 28.85 10.07
C LEU A 161 -8.98 29.22 10.44
N ASP A 162 -9.91 28.35 10.03
CA ASP A 162 -11.25 28.34 10.57
C ASP A 162 -11.20 27.91 12.05
N GLY A 163 -11.13 28.91 12.93
CA GLY A 163 -11.04 28.70 14.37
C GLY A 163 -12.21 27.89 14.93
N ALA A 164 -13.37 27.93 14.29
CA ALA A 164 -14.59 27.26 14.74
C ALA A 164 -14.43 25.72 14.62
N MET A 165 -13.95 25.22 13.49
CA MET A 165 -13.72 23.77 13.29
C MET A 165 -12.67 23.21 14.25
N ILE A 166 -11.57 23.92 14.45
CA ILE A 166 -10.52 23.49 15.40
C ILE A 166 -11.02 23.56 16.83
N SER A 167 -11.80 24.61 17.18
CA SER A 167 -12.42 24.76 18.50
C SER A 167 -13.29 23.56 18.85
N GLU A 168 -14.14 23.11 17.94
CA GLU A 168 -15.03 21.97 18.14
C GLU A 168 -14.23 20.69 18.45
N ILE A 169 -13.19 20.40 17.67
CA ILE A 169 -12.35 19.20 17.85
C ILE A 169 -11.54 19.27 19.15
N LEU A 170 -11.12 20.47 19.55
CA LEU A 170 -10.39 20.70 20.80
C LEU A 170 -11.32 20.92 22.01
N GLY A 171 -12.54 20.39 21.97
CA GLY A 171 -13.47 20.43 23.09
C GLY A 171 -14.10 21.82 23.34
N ASN A 172 -14.43 22.54 22.29
CA ASN A 172 -14.95 23.92 22.29
C ASN A 172 -13.96 24.91 22.91
N ALA A 173 -12.67 24.76 22.58
CA ALA A 173 -11.62 25.66 23.06
C ALA A 173 -11.93 27.12 22.64
N PRO A 174 -11.77 28.12 23.56
CA PRO A 174 -11.96 29.52 23.22
C PRO A 174 -11.07 30.00 22.11
N VAL A 175 -11.64 30.78 21.17
CA VAL A 175 -10.91 31.39 20.06
C VAL A 175 -10.71 32.87 20.38
N ILE A 176 -9.45 33.31 20.45
CA ILE A 176 -9.07 34.71 20.66
C ILE A 176 -8.51 35.24 19.34
N THR A 177 -9.02 36.40 18.89
CA THR A 177 -8.55 37.02 17.64
C THR A 177 -7.80 38.30 17.95
N SER A 178 -6.57 38.44 17.42
CA SER A 178 -5.81 39.67 17.45
C SER A 178 -5.93 40.37 16.09
N GLU A 179 -6.41 41.59 16.09
CA GLU A 179 -6.44 42.44 14.90
C GLU A 179 -5.00 42.94 14.63
N GLY A 180 -4.35 42.40 13.61
CA GLY A 180 -3.01 42.87 13.25
C GLY A 180 -3.01 44.23 12.55
N ARG A 181 -1.89 44.92 12.61
CA ARG A 181 -1.64 46.08 11.73
C ARG A 181 -1.16 45.55 10.39
N GLN A 182 -2.02 45.50 9.38
CA GLN A 182 -1.63 45.35 7.99
C GLN A 182 -1.72 46.69 7.28
N PHE A 183 -0.64 47.05 6.63
CA PHE A 183 -0.68 48.21 5.74
C PHE A 183 -1.40 47.82 4.43
N PRO A 184 -2.05 48.80 3.76
CA PRO A 184 -2.74 48.50 2.52
C PRO A 184 -1.79 47.97 1.44
N ILE A 185 -2.27 46.99 0.68
CA ILE A 185 -1.55 46.37 -0.41
C ILE A 185 -2.31 46.63 -1.70
N GLU A 186 -1.63 47.22 -2.68
CA GLU A 186 -2.16 47.38 -4.03
C GLU A 186 -1.96 46.08 -4.81
N TYR A 187 -3.01 45.50 -5.38
CA TYR A 187 -2.93 44.28 -6.19
C TYR A 187 -2.89 44.62 -7.68
N LYS A 188 -1.83 44.21 -8.38
CA LYS A 188 -1.65 44.34 -9.82
C LYS A 188 -1.68 42.96 -10.47
N TYR A 189 -2.73 42.64 -11.20
CA TYR A 189 -2.85 41.40 -11.97
C TYR A 189 -2.18 41.56 -13.32
N VAL A 190 -1.35 40.61 -13.71
CA VAL A 190 -0.58 40.60 -14.96
C VAL A 190 -0.83 39.28 -15.67
N ASP A 191 -1.19 39.35 -16.95
CA ASP A 191 -1.40 38.14 -17.75
C ASP A 191 -0.14 37.32 -17.89
N PHE A 192 -0.30 36.03 -17.71
CA PHE A 192 0.76 35.05 -17.91
C PHE A 192 0.86 34.70 -19.39
N ASP A 193 2.06 34.76 -19.93
CA ASP A 193 2.33 34.37 -21.31
C ASP A 193 2.67 32.88 -21.33
N ASP A 194 1.73 32.07 -21.81
CA ASP A 194 1.86 30.60 -21.85
C ASP A 194 2.98 30.12 -22.81
N SER A 195 3.47 30.96 -23.70
CA SER A 195 4.60 30.67 -24.57
C SER A 195 5.95 30.76 -23.85
N GLN A 196 5.98 31.37 -22.68
CA GLN A 196 7.18 31.62 -21.87
C GLN A 196 7.19 30.74 -20.62
N THR A 197 8.39 30.44 -20.12
CA THR A 197 8.55 29.74 -18.86
C THR A 197 8.14 30.60 -17.66
N ILE A 198 7.85 29.97 -16.51
CA ILE A 198 7.57 30.67 -15.25
C ILE A 198 8.68 31.67 -14.91
N ALA A 199 9.95 31.26 -15.08
CA ALA A 199 11.11 32.11 -14.81
C ALA A 199 11.14 33.37 -15.73
N GLN A 200 10.85 33.22 -17.02
CA GLN A 200 10.81 34.34 -17.97
C GLN A 200 9.66 35.32 -17.65
N ASN A 201 8.45 34.77 -17.40
CA ASN A 201 7.32 35.62 -16.99
C ASN A 201 7.61 36.40 -15.71
N THR A 202 8.19 35.70 -14.69
CA THR A 202 8.52 36.33 -13.40
C THR A 202 9.60 37.42 -13.59
N SER A 203 10.65 37.15 -14.37
CA SER A 203 11.72 38.13 -14.66
C SER A 203 11.15 39.37 -15.37
N ARG A 204 10.24 39.17 -16.35
CA ARG A 204 9.55 40.28 -17.06
C ARG A 204 8.82 41.19 -16.08
N VAL A 205 8.07 40.62 -15.13
CA VAL A 205 7.30 41.39 -14.15
C VAL A 205 8.20 42.04 -13.10
N ILE A 206 9.28 41.38 -12.67
CA ILE A 206 10.29 42.00 -11.80
C ILE A 206 10.91 43.25 -12.48
N LEU A 207 11.29 43.16 -13.74
CA LEU A 207 11.85 44.30 -14.49
C LEU A 207 10.84 45.45 -14.65
N LYS A 208 9.53 45.13 -14.78
CA LYS A 208 8.47 46.11 -14.75
C LYS A 208 8.38 46.76 -13.37
N ALA A 209 8.30 45.96 -12.31
CA ALA A 209 8.19 46.44 -10.93
C ALA A 209 9.36 47.31 -10.47
N ILE A 210 10.57 47.03 -10.95
CA ILE A 210 11.77 47.88 -10.69
C ILE A 210 11.59 49.30 -11.22
N LYS A 211 10.91 49.46 -12.36
CA LYS A 211 10.71 50.74 -13.03
C LYS A 211 9.54 51.55 -12.44
N GLU A 212 8.53 50.82 -11.93
CA GLU A 212 7.26 51.44 -11.47
C GLU A 212 7.24 51.73 -9.97
N GLU A 213 8.01 50.98 -9.17
CA GLU A 213 7.92 50.96 -7.73
C GLU A 213 9.27 51.14 -7.02
N GLU A 214 9.22 51.65 -5.80
CA GLU A 214 10.38 51.80 -4.92
C GLU A 214 10.36 50.75 -3.79
N GLY A 215 11.57 50.30 -3.36
CA GLY A 215 11.75 49.35 -2.27
C GLY A 215 12.25 47.99 -2.77
N ASP A 216 12.51 47.09 -1.83
CA ASP A 216 12.97 45.73 -2.10
C ASP A 216 11.88 44.85 -2.67
N ILE A 217 12.25 43.90 -3.51
CA ILE A 217 11.34 42.96 -4.18
C ILE A 217 11.51 41.55 -3.61
N LEU A 218 10.40 40.91 -3.29
CA LEU A 218 10.34 39.46 -3.01
C LEU A 218 9.56 38.76 -4.13
N ALA A 219 10.22 37.88 -4.86
CA ALA A 219 9.59 37.12 -5.93
C ALA A 219 9.44 35.65 -5.55
N PHE A 220 8.22 35.11 -5.65
CA PHE A 220 7.90 33.72 -5.38
C PHE A 220 7.93 32.88 -6.65
N LEU A 221 8.77 31.82 -6.64
CA LEU A 221 8.98 30.87 -7.72
C LEU A 221 8.80 29.44 -7.21
N PRO A 222 8.37 28.48 -8.06
CA PRO A 222 8.03 27.11 -7.59
C PRO A 222 9.24 26.35 -7.05
N GLY A 223 10.43 26.55 -7.62
CA GLY A 223 11.59 25.76 -7.23
C GLY A 223 12.92 26.40 -7.55
N SER A 224 14.00 25.81 -7.02
CA SER A 224 15.38 26.32 -7.20
C SER A 224 15.83 26.35 -8.66
N GLY A 225 15.30 25.48 -9.53
CA GLY A 225 15.57 25.52 -10.97
C GLY A 225 14.99 26.77 -11.65
N ASP A 226 13.78 27.19 -11.24
CA ASP A 226 13.15 28.42 -11.75
C ASP A 226 13.84 29.66 -11.17
N ILE A 227 14.26 29.60 -9.89
CA ILE A 227 15.04 30.67 -9.24
C ILE A 227 16.35 30.91 -10.01
N ARG A 228 17.12 29.86 -10.29
CA ARG A 228 18.39 30.01 -11.04
C ARG A 228 18.15 30.61 -12.42
N ARG A 229 17.19 30.09 -13.19
CA ARG A 229 16.86 30.63 -14.52
C ARG A 229 16.39 32.10 -14.46
N CYS A 230 15.62 32.46 -13.45
CA CYS A 230 15.19 33.85 -13.24
C CYS A 230 16.40 34.74 -12.87
N GLN A 231 17.28 34.25 -12.01
CA GLN A 231 18.52 34.93 -11.66
C GLN A 231 19.41 35.17 -12.88
N ASP A 232 19.66 34.13 -13.69
CA ASP A 232 20.48 34.24 -14.93
C ASP A 232 19.90 35.29 -15.90
N ILE A 233 18.56 35.35 -16.04
CA ILE A 233 17.90 36.35 -16.89
C ILE A 233 18.08 37.76 -16.33
N LEU A 234 17.94 37.96 -15.03
CA LEU A 234 18.05 39.28 -14.40
C LEU A 234 19.50 39.79 -14.37
N GLU A 235 20.52 38.92 -14.20
CA GLU A 235 21.92 39.26 -14.21
C GLU A 235 22.40 39.76 -15.60
N GLN A 236 21.79 39.26 -16.69
CA GLN A 236 22.07 39.73 -18.07
C GLN A 236 21.67 41.18 -18.27
N VAL A 237 20.78 41.75 -17.46
CA VAL A 237 20.28 43.13 -17.64
C VAL A 237 21.16 44.19 -16.95
N SER A 238 22.24 43.82 -16.25
CA SER A 238 23.15 44.73 -15.55
C SER A 238 22.45 45.77 -14.63
N LEU A 239 21.63 45.28 -13.72
CA LEU A 239 20.88 46.13 -12.77
C LEU A 239 21.76 46.58 -11.60
N PRO A 240 21.64 47.82 -11.10
CA PRO A 240 22.36 48.28 -9.90
C PRO A 240 21.71 47.77 -8.61
N ILE A 241 21.18 46.56 -8.62
CA ILE A 241 20.36 45.92 -7.58
C ILE A 241 20.99 44.58 -7.21
N ALA A 242 21.05 44.28 -5.91
CA ALA A 242 21.56 43.00 -5.44
C ALA A 242 20.47 41.89 -5.62
N ILE A 243 20.87 40.76 -6.23
CA ILE A 243 19.96 39.63 -6.43
C ILE A 243 20.37 38.51 -5.47
N HIS A 244 19.42 38.03 -4.64
CA HIS A 244 19.61 37.00 -3.67
C HIS A 244 18.65 35.85 -3.93
N ALA A 245 19.16 34.61 -3.99
CA ALA A 245 18.34 33.42 -3.96
C ALA A 245 17.99 33.03 -2.50
N LEU A 246 16.77 32.55 -2.25
CA LEU A 246 16.34 32.09 -0.94
C LEU A 246 15.52 30.79 -1.07
N TYR A 247 16.15 29.64 -0.76
CA TYR A 247 15.49 28.34 -0.68
C TYR A 247 16.22 27.44 0.33
N GLY A 248 15.56 26.37 0.79
CA GLY A 248 15.98 25.55 1.93
C GLY A 248 17.38 24.95 1.87
N ASP A 249 17.89 24.66 0.67
CA ASP A 249 19.18 23.97 0.47
C ASP A 249 20.39 24.92 0.38
N LEU A 250 20.19 26.21 0.51
CA LEU A 250 21.29 27.16 0.48
C LEU A 250 22.13 27.14 1.77
N PRO A 251 23.43 27.44 1.72
CA PRO A 251 24.22 27.66 2.91
C PRO A 251 23.61 28.73 3.82
N HIS A 252 23.76 28.59 5.13
CA HIS A 252 23.16 29.49 6.13
C HIS A 252 23.53 30.95 5.92
N GLU A 253 24.80 31.22 5.59
CA GLU A 253 25.31 32.58 5.34
C GLU A 253 24.59 33.22 4.15
N VAL A 254 24.34 32.48 3.09
CA VAL A 254 23.61 32.96 1.90
C VAL A 254 22.13 33.24 2.24
N GLN A 255 21.51 32.39 3.07
CA GLN A 255 20.16 32.63 3.55
C GLN A 255 20.09 33.90 4.40
N ILE A 256 21.02 34.10 5.33
CA ILE A 256 21.09 35.33 6.15
C ILE A 256 21.27 36.55 5.27
N ALA A 257 22.14 36.52 4.29
CA ALA A 257 22.34 37.65 3.37
C ALA A 257 21.07 38.04 2.61
N ALA A 258 20.19 37.09 2.29
CA ALA A 258 18.89 37.37 1.69
C ALA A 258 17.90 38.02 2.67
N LEU A 259 17.98 37.69 3.97
CA LEU A 259 17.07 38.19 5.00
C LEU A 259 17.40 39.62 5.44
N LEU A 260 18.68 39.92 5.65
CA LEU A 260 19.13 41.21 6.17
C LEU A 260 19.14 42.30 5.09
N PRO A 261 19.06 43.61 5.45
CA PRO A 261 19.29 44.70 4.53
C PRO A 261 20.67 44.61 3.90
N HIS A 262 20.81 45.06 2.66
CA HIS A 262 22.09 45.07 2.00
C HIS A 262 23.05 46.06 2.73
N PRO A 263 24.28 45.63 3.12
CA PRO A 263 25.19 46.44 3.94
C PRO A 263 25.50 47.83 3.36
N ALA A 264 25.48 47.96 2.04
CA ALA A 264 25.71 49.26 1.35
C ALA A 264 24.39 50.02 1.06
N GLY A 265 23.28 49.66 1.70
CA GLY A 265 21.98 50.32 1.49
C GLY A 265 21.41 50.14 0.08
N ARG A 266 21.92 49.21 -0.72
CA ARG A 266 21.42 48.96 -2.08
C ARG A 266 20.07 48.22 -2.02
N ARG A 267 19.21 48.58 -2.97
CA ARG A 267 17.98 47.82 -3.22
C ARG A 267 18.29 46.37 -3.56
N LYS A 268 17.47 45.43 -3.07
CA LYS A 268 17.63 43.99 -3.31
C LYS A 268 16.42 43.35 -3.94
N ILE A 269 16.65 42.27 -4.68
CA ILE A 269 15.64 41.31 -5.18
C ILE A 269 15.90 39.99 -4.49
N VAL A 270 14.89 39.45 -3.80
CA VAL A 270 14.95 38.11 -3.21
C VAL A 270 14.09 37.18 -4.03
N LEU A 271 14.73 36.20 -4.70
CA LEU A 271 14.03 35.13 -5.44
C LEU A 271 13.82 33.95 -4.52
N SER A 272 12.59 33.65 -4.16
CA SER A 272 12.30 32.67 -3.10
C SER A 272 11.32 31.58 -3.53
N THR A 273 11.43 30.43 -2.88
CA THR A 273 10.37 29.41 -2.86
C THR A 273 9.38 29.73 -1.73
N SER A 274 8.50 28.77 -1.41
CA SER A 274 7.56 28.86 -0.28
C SER A 274 8.23 29.09 1.10
N ILE A 275 9.56 29.03 1.20
CA ILE A 275 10.30 29.27 2.46
C ILE A 275 10.05 30.69 3.02
N ALA A 276 9.76 31.68 2.14
CA ALA A 276 9.48 33.04 2.53
C ALA A 276 7.98 33.33 2.72
N GLU A 277 7.08 32.34 2.63
CA GLU A 277 5.63 32.53 2.81
C GLU A 277 5.26 32.83 4.27
N THR A 278 5.91 32.13 5.21
CA THR A 278 5.59 32.19 6.65
C THR A 278 6.85 32.38 7.48
N SER A 279 6.76 32.58 8.78
CA SER A 279 7.81 32.53 9.82
C SER A 279 9.11 33.35 9.61
N LEU A 280 9.42 33.85 8.40
CA LEU A 280 10.65 34.63 8.13
C LEU A 280 10.28 36.10 7.87
N THR A 281 10.97 37.02 8.52
CA THR A 281 10.87 38.45 8.22
C THR A 281 12.05 38.84 7.35
N ILE A 282 11.76 39.30 6.14
CA ILE A 282 12.76 39.90 5.24
C ILE A 282 12.58 41.40 5.34
N GLU A 283 13.60 42.07 5.82
CA GLU A 283 13.53 43.51 6.00
C GLU A 283 13.57 44.24 4.67
N GLY A 284 12.84 45.35 4.52
CA GLY A 284 12.85 46.23 3.36
C GLY A 284 11.87 45.88 2.24
N ILE A 285 11.17 44.72 2.32
CA ILE A 285 10.24 44.29 1.25
C ILE A 285 9.01 45.19 1.23
N LYS A 286 8.80 45.80 0.06
CA LYS A 286 7.58 46.59 -0.28
C LYS A 286 6.87 46.03 -1.50
N ILE A 287 7.52 45.24 -2.29
CA ILE A 287 7.01 44.70 -3.54
C ILE A 287 7.04 43.16 -3.48
N VAL A 288 5.94 42.54 -3.81
CA VAL A 288 5.82 41.09 -4.01
C VAL A 288 5.52 40.79 -5.47
N VAL A 289 6.22 39.84 -6.05
CA VAL A 289 5.93 39.28 -7.38
C VAL A 289 5.62 37.81 -7.20
N ASP A 290 4.36 37.41 -7.39
CA ASP A 290 3.91 36.03 -7.21
C ASP A 290 3.69 35.35 -8.56
N SER A 291 4.47 34.30 -8.84
CA SER A 291 4.32 33.51 -10.07
C SER A 291 3.00 32.74 -10.14
N GLY A 292 2.30 32.55 -9.01
CA GLY A 292 1.08 31.74 -8.92
C GLY A 292 1.30 30.23 -8.84
N TYR A 293 2.55 29.80 -8.64
CA TYR A 293 2.89 28.38 -8.56
C TYR A 293 3.68 28.03 -7.29
N SER A 294 3.49 26.82 -6.84
CA SER A 294 4.26 26.16 -5.77
C SER A 294 4.67 24.77 -6.18
N ARG A 295 5.72 24.25 -5.57
CA ARG A 295 6.15 22.88 -5.76
C ARG A 295 5.93 22.11 -4.46
N VAL A 296 5.10 21.09 -4.51
CA VAL A 296 4.68 20.31 -3.34
C VAL A 296 5.01 18.83 -3.52
N PRO A 297 5.43 18.13 -2.46
CA PRO A 297 5.53 16.68 -2.49
C PRO A 297 4.12 16.08 -2.50
N LYS A 298 3.90 15.07 -3.36
CA LYS A 298 2.65 14.35 -3.46
C LYS A 298 2.91 12.86 -3.52
N PHE A 299 2.31 12.13 -2.61
CA PHE A 299 2.41 10.68 -2.56
C PHE A 299 1.38 10.03 -3.51
N ASN A 300 1.86 9.13 -4.33
CA ASN A 300 1.02 8.37 -5.25
C ASN A 300 0.81 6.96 -4.70
N ILE A 301 -0.37 6.69 -4.18
CA ILE A 301 -0.76 5.40 -3.58
C ILE A 301 -0.53 4.25 -4.56
N ARG A 302 -0.81 4.43 -5.87
CA ARG A 302 -0.67 3.35 -6.86
C ARG A 302 0.80 2.96 -7.11
N SER A 303 1.71 3.92 -7.04
CA SER A 303 3.14 3.65 -7.27
C SER A 303 3.93 3.43 -5.99
N GLY A 304 3.43 3.87 -4.83
CA GLY A 304 4.18 3.90 -3.57
C GLY A 304 5.34 4.91 -3.59
N LEU A 305 5.23 5.96 -4.41
CA LEU A 305 6.29 6.95 -4.63
C LEU A 305 5.79 8.36 -4.32
N THR A 306 6.65 9.15 -3.68
CA THR A 306 6.46 10.60 -3.55
C THR A 306 7.17 11.30 -4.71
N HIS A 307 6.47 12.19 -5.39
CA HIS A 307 7.03 13.04 -6.45
C HIS A 307 6.73 14.51 -6.17
N LEU A 308 7.57 15.40 -6.71
CA LEU A 308 7.35 16.83 -6.61
C LEU A 308 6.47 17.29 -7.78
N GLU A 309 5.30 17.81 -7.48
CA GLU A 309 4.35 18.35 -8.45
C GLU A 309 4.36 19.89 -8.37
N THR A 310 4.39 20.55 -9.54
CA THR A 310 4.19 22.00 -9.62
C THR A 310 2.70 22.27 -9.77
N ILE A 311 2.12 22.90 -8.76
CA ILE A 311 0.67 23.20 -8.70
C ILE A 311 0.44 24.70 -8.62
N ARG A 312 -0.78 25.14 -8.96
CA ARG A 312 -1.21 26.52 -8.66
C ARG A 312 -1.34 26.71 -7.16
N VAL A 313 -1.02 27.90 -6.70
CA VAL A 313 -1.21 28.30 -5.31
C VAL A 313 -2.70 28.36 -4.96
N THR A 314 -3.00 28.23 -3.69
CA THR A 314 -4.34 28.44 -3.11
C THR A 314 -4.55 29.92 -2.79
N GLN A 315 -5.80 30.35 -2.56
CA GLN A 315 -6.10 31.75 -2.21
C GLN A 315 -5.35 32.20 -0.95
N ASP A 316 -5.43 31.38 0.11
CA ASP A 316 -4.74 31.65 1.38
C ASP A 316 -3.21 31.79 1.19
N THR A 317 -2.59 30.95 0.37
CA THR A 317 -1.17 31.03 0.04
C THR A 317 -0.85 32.33 -0.72
N ALA A 318 -1.67 32.67 -1.73
CA ALA A 318 -1.49 33.91 -2.50
C ALA A 318 -1.62 35.17 -1.63
N ASP A 319 -2.54 35.16 -0.67
CA ASP A 319 -2.75 36.26 0.26
C ASP A 319 -1.65 36.35 1.31
N GLN A 320 -1.13 35.22 1.82
CA GLN A 320 0.05 35.19 2.70
C GLN A 320 1.28 35.74 2.00
N ARG A 321 1.51 35.37 0.71
CA ARG A 321 2.62 35.92 -0.09
C ARG A 321 2.46 37.43 -0.27
N ALA A 322 1.29 37.90 -0.65
CA ALA A 322 0.97 39.33 -0.78
C ALA A 322 1.18 40.08 0.53
N GLY A 323 0.78 39.51 1.66
CA GLY A 323 0.97 40.06 2.99
C GLY A 323 2.43 40.40 3.35
N ARG A 324 3.42 39.85 2.61
CA ARG A 324 4.82 40.21 2.80
C ARG A 324 5.13 41.64 2.35
N ALA A 325 4.40 42.18 1.39
CA ALA A 325 4.56 43.58 0.94
C ALA A 325 4.05 44.57 1.98
N GLY A 326 2.98 44.23 2.74
CA GLY A 326 2.28 45.15 3.69
C GLY A 326 2.75 45.06 5.15
N ARG A 327 3.95 44.51 5.44
CA ARG A 327 4.41 44.33 6.83
C ARG A 327 4.96 45.60 7.50
N LEU A 328 5.73 46.39 6.79
CA LEU A 328 6.47 47.52 7.34
C LEU A 328 5.91 48.86 6.82
N GLY A 329 5.04 48.85 5.83
CA GLY A 329 4.42 50.04 5.20
C GLY A 329 3.51 49.58 4.06
N PRO A 330 2.82 50.54 3.39
CA PRO A 330 2.06 50.22 2.17
C PRO A 330 2.94 49.53 1.12
N GLY A 331 2.36 48.54 0.43
CA GLY A 331 3.10 47.73 -0.51
C GLY A 331 2.29 47.38 -1.76
N VAL A 332 2.95 46.76 -2.72
CA VAL A 332 2.38 46.34 -4.01
C VAL A 332 2.61 44.84 -4.23
N CYS A 333 1.58 44.14 -4.71
CA CYS A 333 1.67 42.75 -5.07
C CYS A 333 1.31 42.51 -6.54
N TYR A 334 2.28 42.10 -7.34
CA TYR A 334 2.07 41.66 -8.71
C TYR A 334 1.73 40.18 -8.72
N ARG A 335 0.50 39.84 -9.20
CA ARG A 335 0.02 38.48 -9.36
C ARG A 335 0.07 38.09 -10.84
N LEU A 336 0.84 37.07 -11.21
CA LEU A 336 1.02 36.64 -12.60
C LEU A 336 -0.14 35.74 -13.07
N TRP A 337 -1.35 36.20 -12.86
CA TRP A 337 -2.60 35.60 -13.35
C TRP A 337 -3.72 36.64 -13.39
N PRO A 338 -4.77 36.45 -14.24
CA PRO A 338 -5.93 37.31 -14.26
C PRO A 338 -6.74 37.34 -12.95
N GLU A 339 -7.33 38.45 -12.60
CA GLU A 339 -8.12 38.60 -11.36
C GLU A 339 -9.23 37.52 -11.25
N ARG A 340 -9.93 37.24 -12.38
CA ARG A 340 -10.94 36.19 -12.43
C ARG A 340 -10.38 34.82 -12.00
N THR A 341 -9.13 34.52 -12.34
CA THR A 341 -8.47 33.27 -11.95
C THR A 341 -8.30 33.21 -10.43
N HIS A 342 -8.03 34.32 -9.77
CA HIS A 342 -7.90 34.37 -8.30
C HIS A 342 -9.17 33.92 -7.60
N GLN A 343 -10.34 34.34 -8.10
CA GLN A 343 -11.64 33.96 -7.54
C GLN A 343 -11.94 32.45 -7.66
N HIS A 344 -11.29 31.76 -8.61
CA HIS A 344 -11.46 30.33 -8.84
C HIS A 344 -10.32 29.48 -8.26
N LEU A 345 -9.34 30.08 -7.59
CA LEU A 345 -8.33 29.31 -6.86
C LEU A 345 -8.98 28.54 -5.72
N VAL A 346 -8.43 27.37 -5.39
CA VAL A 346 -8.83 26.61 -4.21
C VAL A 346 -8.64 27.49 -2.96
N PRO A 347 -9.62 27.62 -2.08
CA PRO A 347 -9.53 28.56 -0.96
C PRO A 347 -8.36 28.29 -0.03
N ASN A 348 -8.19 27.05 0.44
CA ASN A 348 -7.18 26.68 1.43
C ASN A 348 -6.30 25.54 0.94
N ARG A 349 -5.08 25.48 1.45
CA ARG A 349 -4.14 24.36 1.24
C ARG A 349 -4.71 23.07 1.84
N LYS A 350 -4.56 21.97 1.10
CA LYS A 350 -4.91 20.66 1.65
C LYS A 350 -3.96 20.27 2.78
N PRO A 351 -4.46 19.71 3.89
CA PRO A 351 -3.62 19.16 4.94
C PRO A 351 -2.65 18.09 4.38
N GLU A 352 -1.40 18.12 4.83
CA GLU A 352 -0.36 17.19 4.35
C GLU A 352 -0.73 15.73 4.60
N ILE A 353 -1.46 15.43 5.67
CA ILE A 353 -1.91 14.09 6.04
C ILE A 353 -2.74 13.40 4.93
N LEU A 354 -3.37 14.16 4.04
CA LEU A 354 -4.15 13.65 2.91
C LEU A 354 -3.29 13.30 1.69
N GLU A 355 -2.07 13.83 1.59
CA GLU A 355 -1.23 13.74 0.40
C GLU A 355 0.15 13.14 0.68
N ALA A 356 0.53 12.96 1.95
CA ALA A 356 1.83 12.41 2.36
C ALA A 356 1.86 10.87 2.39
N GLU A 357 3.06 10.33 2.42
CA GLU A 357 3.36 8.95 2.76
C GLU A 357 3.26 8.77 4.28
N LEU A 358 2.56 7.74 4.76
CA LEU A 358 2.14 7.63 6.16
C LEU A 358 2.92 6.60 7.00
N SER A 359 3.99 5.97 6.47
CA SER A 359 4.68 4.91 7.23
C SER A 359 5.29 5.41 8.55
N GLN A 360 5.85 6.62 8.55
CA GLN A 360 6.36 7.23 9.78
C GLN A 360 5.22 7.45 10.79
N LEU A 361 4.09 7.99 10.36
CA LEU A 361 2.92 8.21 11.20
C LEU A 361 2.40 6.90 11.78
N VAL A 362 2.24 5.85 10.95
CA VAL A 362 1.76 4.53 11.40
C VAL A 362 2.72 3.90 12.42
N LEU A 363 4.02 4.03 12.21
CA LEU A 363 5.02 3.52 13.14
C LEU A 363 4.96 4.24 14.49
N GLU A 364 4.77 5.57 14.48
CA GLU A 364 4.57 6.38 15.69
C GLU A 364 3.28 5.98 16.43
N LEU A 365 2.17 5.81 15.71
CA LEU A 365 0.90 5.35 16.28
C LEU A 365 1.01 3.95 16.89
N ALA A 366 1.69 3.03 16.20
CA ALA A 366 1.91 1.68 16.71
C ALA A 366 2.76 1.66 17.98
N ASN A 367 3.75 2.54 18.09
CA ASN A 367 4.56 2.70 19.31
C ASN A 367 3.78 3.37 20.44
N TRP A 368 2.88 4.28 20.10
CA TRP A 368 1.98 4.91 21.07
C TRP A 368 0.94 3.92 21.64
N GLY A 369 0.65 2.82 20.93
CA GLY A 369 -0.28 1.76 21.33
C GLY A 369 -1.60 1.74 20.56
N HIS A 370 -1.77 2.61 19.56
CA HIS A 370 -2.98 2.70 18.74
C HIS A 370 -2.66 2.56 17.26
N LEU A 371 -2.94 1.40 16.66
CA LEU A 371 -2.90 1.26 15.21
C LEU A 371 -4.19 1.79 14.54
N ASP A 372 -5.27 1.79 15.28
CA ASP A 372 -6.54 2.36 14.85
C ASP A 372 -6.50 3.90 15.02
N ALA A 373 -6.19 4.59 13.95
CA ALA A 373 -6.13 6.04 13.93
C ALA A 373 -7.46 6.71 14.33
N SER A 374 -8.61 6.02 14.24
CA SER A 374 -9.93 6.59 14.60
C SER A 374 -10.08 6.89 16.09
N ARG A 375 -9.20 6.36 16.94
CA ARG A 375 -9.23 6.59 18.39
C ARG A 375 -8.69 7.95 18.81
N LEU A 376 -7.94 8.62 17.96
CA LEU A 376 -7.37 9.93 18.25
C LEU A 376 -8.24 11.06 17.70
N SER A 377 -8.21 12.21 18.36
CA SER A 377 -8.93 13.41 17.95
C SER A 377 -8.19 14.13 16.83
N TRP A 378 -8.42 13.73 15.58
CA TRP A 378 -7.80 14.35 14.40
C TRP A 378 -8.59 15.55 13.93
N ILE A 379 -7.91 16.63 13.56
CA ILE A 379 -8.54 17.73 12.81
C ILE A 379 -8.90 17.25 11.39
N THR A 380 -8.05 16.45 10.79
CA THR A 380 -8.33 15.75 9.53
C THR A 380 -7.82 14.32 9.69
N PRO A 381 -8.69 13.30 9.63
CA PRO A 381 -8.26 11.91 9.78
C PRO A 381 -7.42 11.45 8.58
N PRO A 382 -6.41 10.60 8.80
CA PRO A 382 -5.60 10.05 7.72
C PRO A 382 -6.43 9.13 6.81
N PRO A 383 -6.19 9.12 5.47
CA PRO A 383 -6.91 8.27 4.53
C PRO A 383 -6.65 6.78 4.78
N SER A 384 -7.71 5.96 4.81
CA SER A 384 -7.61 4.51 5.08
C SER A 384 -6.74 3.76 4.07
N ALA A 385 -6.81 4.12 2.79
CA ALA A 385 -5.99 3.50 1.75
C ALA A 385 -4.48 3.77 1.96
N SER A 386 -4.11 5.00 2.35
CA SER A 386 -2.71 5.35 2.66
C SER A 386 -2.22 4.66 3.94
N LEU A 387 -3.09 4.53 4.95
CA LEU A 387 -2.77 3.78 6.17
C LEU A 387 -2.52 2.30 5.87
N SER A 388 -3.39 1.66 5.09
CA SER A 388 -3.22 0.24 4.72
C SER A 388 -1.89 0.00 3.99
N GLN A 389 -1.52 0.89 3.07
CA GLN A 389 -0.26 0.79 2.36
C GLN A 389 0.95 1.02 3.28
N ALA A 390 0.84 1.95 4.22
CA ALA A 390 1.89 2.20 5.21
C ALA A 390 2.07 1.00 6.16
N ILE A 391 0.99 0.37 6.60
CA ILE A 391 1.01 -0.87 7.40
C ILE A 391 1.72 -1.98 6.63
N GLN A 392 1.31 -2.22 5.37
CA GLN A 392 1.95 -3.24 4.54
C GLN A 392 3.46 -3.00 4.39
N LEU A 393 3.87 -1.76 4.12
CA LEU A 393 5.29 -1.42 4.07
C LEU A 393 6.03 -1.73 5.37
N LEU A 394 5.44 -1.38 6.52
CA LEU A 394 6.07 -1.62 7.82
C LEU A 394 6.12 -3.11 8.18
N GLU A 395 5.17 -3.91 7.69
CA GLU A 395 5.22 -5.37 7.79
C GLU A 395 6.33 -5.95 6.90
N GLU A 396 6.50 -5.44 5.68
CA GLU A 396 7.60 -5.82 4.77
C GLU A 396 8.99 -5.45 5.33
N LEU A 397 9.07 -4.43 6.18
CA LEU A 397 10.29 -4.02 6.91
C LEU A 397 10.41 -4.69 8.29
N ASP A 398 9.62 -5.70 8.63
CA ASP A 398 9.55 -6.35 9.95
C ASP A 398 9.35 -5.36 11.13
N ALA A 399 8.86 -4.15 10.85
CA ALA A 399 8.59 -3.14 11.87
C ALA A 399 7.26 -3.35 12.59
N LEU A 400 6.30 -3.98 11.90
CA LEU A 400 4.99 -4.40 12.43
C LEU A 400 4.78 -5.90 12.23
N LYS A 401 4.05 -6.53 13.15
CA LYS A 401 3.56 -7.89 13.03
C LYS A 401 2.21 -8.00 13.71
N GLU A 402 1.20 -8.50 12.96
CA GLU A 402 -0.18 -8.68 13.48
C GLU A 402 -0.72 -7.41 14.15
N GLY A 403 -0.46 -6.24 13.56
CA GLY A 403 -0.91 -4.96 14.07
C GLY A 403 -0.16 -4.44 15.31
N LYS A 404 0.98 -5.00 15.68
CA LYS A 404 1.81 -4.56 16.82
C LYS A 404 3.20 -4.17 16.37
N ILE A 405 3.77 -3.17 17.03
CA ILE A 405 5.16 -2.79 16.81
C ILE A 405 6.12 -3.89 17.29
N THR A 406 7.08 -4.25 16.45
CA THR A 406 8.11 -5.23 16.78
C THR A 406 9.29 -4.58 17.52
N ARG A 407 10.26 -5.41 17.96
CA ARG A 407 11.53 -4.90 18.48
C ARG A 407 12.26 -4.07 17.40
N GLN A 408 12.27 -4.54 16.16
CA GLN A 408 12.86 -3.83 15.04
C GLN A 408 12.14 -2.50 14.78
N GLY A 409 10.81 -2.47 14.81
CA GLY A 409 10.04 -1.24 14.67
C GLY A 409 10.42 -0.18 15.71
N LYS A 410 10.63 -0.57 16.98
CA LYS A 410 11.11 0.34 18.03
C LYS A 410 12.53 0.86 17.75
N GLN A 411 13.42 0.01 17.24
CA GLN A 411 14.78 0.42 16.85
C GLN A 411 14.77 1.39 15.67
N LEU A 412 13.84 1.23 14.71
CA LEU A 412 13.67 2.19 13.60
C LEU A 412 13.32 3.60 14.09
N LEU A 413 12.51 3.72 15.14
CA LEU A 413 12.14 5.01 15.73
C LEU A 413 13.31 5.74 16.43
N GLU A 414 14.40 5.05 16.75
CA GLU A 414 15.61 5.70 17.28
C GLU A 414 16.29 6.62 16.25
N PHE A 415 16.05 6.36 14.95
CA PHE A 415 16.60 7.16 13.86
C PHE A 415 15.62 8.26 13.42
N PRO A 416 16.03 9.55 13.43
CA PRO A 416 15.18 10.66 13.00
C PRO A 416 15.07 10.75 11.47
N THR A 417 14.61 9.69 10.83
CA THR A 417 14.49 9.59 9.37
C THR A 417 13.35 8.66 8.99
N HIS A 418 13.05 8.60 7.69
CA HIS A 418 12.03 7.71 7.13
C HIS A 418 12.32 6.24 7.50
N PRO A 419 11.29 5.40 7.82
CA PRO A 419 11.49 4.01 8.24
C PRO A 419 12.39 3.17 7.31
N ARG A 420 12.31 3.39 5.99
CA ARG A 420 13.18 2.72 5.01
C ARG A 420 14.66 3.04 5.21
N ILE A 421 14.99 4.30 5.46
CA ILE A 421 16.38 4.73 5.69
C ILE A 421 16.86 4.25 7.07
N ALA A 422 16.00 4.31 8.07
CA ALA A 422 16.28 3.73 9.38
C ALA A 422 16.57 2.23 9.28
N HIS A 423 15.77 1.49 8.50
CA HIS A 423 15.96 0.07 8.24
C HIS A 423 17.29 -0.22 7.54
N LEU A 424 17.64 0.56 6.53
CA LEU A 424 18.95 0.48 5.86
C LEU A 424 20.12 0.66 6.84
N LEU A 425 20.04 1.65 7.72
CA LEU A 425 21.07 1.91 8.74
C LEU A 425 21.17 0.77 9.75
N LEU A 426 20.03 0.22 10.18
CA LEU A 426 19.97 -0.91 11.10
C LEU A 426 20.53 -2.18 10.45
N TYR A 427 20.12 -2.48 9.22
CA TYR A 427 20.69 -3.56 8.43
C TYR A 427 22.21 -3.44 8.29
N GLY A 428 22.69 -2.22 8.02
CA GLY A 428 24.13 -1.94 7.95
C GLY A 428 24.85 -2.20 9.26
N LYS A 429 24.20 -1.94 10.39
CA LYS A 429 24.74 -2.24 11.73
C LYS A 429 24.82 -3.75 11.99
N GLU A 430 23.80 -4.50 11.63
CA GLU A 430 23.72 -5.95 11.83
C GLU A 430 24.71 -6.75 10.98
N HIS A 431 25.13 -6.18 9.83
CA HIS A 431 26.03 -6.82 8.88
C HIS A 431 27.45 -6.23 8.86
N ASP A 432 27.82 -5.41 9.88
CA ASP A 432 29.14 -4.77 10.01
C ASP A 432 29.53 -3.85 8.83
N ILE A 433 28.55 -3.28 8.12
CA ILE A 433 28.73 -2.34 7.01
C ILE A 433 28.17 -0.94 7.33
N SER A 434 28.10 -0.58 8.62
CA SER A 434 27.50 0.67 9.11
C SER A 434 28.09 1.95 8.47
N ALA A 435 29.39 1.96 8.17
CA ALA A 435 30.03 3.13 7.60
C ALA A 435 29.48 3.42 6.19
N ILE A 436 29.31 2.39 5.37
CA ILE A 436 28.75 2.51 4.02
C ILE A 436 27.25 2.75 4.08
N ALA A 437 26.54 2.08 5.00
CA ALA A 437 25.14 2.35 5.23
C ALA A 437 24.88 3.83 5.55
N SER A 438 25.77 4.45 6.35
CA SER A 438 25.73 5.89 6.63
C SER A 438 25.93 6.75 5.38
N ASP A 439 26.82 6.35 4.48
CA ASP A 439 27.09 7.06 3.23
C ASP A 439 25.92 6.90 2.24
N VAL A 440 25.39 5.68 2.06
CA VAL A 440 24.24 5.41 1.22
C VAL A 440 23.01 6.16 1.74
N ALA A 441 22.74 6.11 3.04
CA ALA A 441 21.63 6.85 3.66
C ALA A 441 21.74 8.35 3.40
N ALA A 442 22.94 8.92 3.55
CA ALA A 442 23.18 10.35 3.30
C ALA A 442 22.98 10.73 1.83
N ILE A 443 23.40 9.88 0.89
CA ILE A 443 23.17 10.09 -0.55
C ILE A 443 21.68 10.03 -0.88
N LEU A 444 20.93 9.15 -0.23
CA LEU A 444 19.47 9.01 -0.45
C LEU A 444 18.68 10.18 0.14
N GLU A 445 19.15 10.82 1.21
CA GLU A 445 18.50 11.97 1.86
C GLU A 445 18.87 13.32 1.24
N GLU A 446 20.02 13.41 0.56
CA GLU A 446 20.50 14.64 -0.04
C GLU A 446 20.27 14.66 -1.55
N ARG A 447 20.58 15.81 -2.17
CA ARG A 447 20.57 15.90 -3.63
C ARG A 447 21.72 15.10 -4.24
N ASP A 448 21.49 14.60 -5.46
CA ASP A 448 22.52 13.93 -6.23
C ASP A 448 23.71 14.90 -6.49
N PRO A 449 24.92 14.56 -6.04
CA PRO A 449 26.10 15.37 -6.27
C PRO A 449 26.60 15.32 -7.72
N LEU A 450 26.16 14.36 -8.51
CA LEU A 450 26.51 14.19 -9.91
C LEU A 450 25.42 14.73 -10.84
N GLY A 451 25.80 15.15 -12.04
CA GLY A 451 24.83 15.55 -13.06
C GLY A 451 23.99 14.36 -13.58
N ARG A 452 22.86 14.65 -14.22
CA ARG A 452 21.96 13.64 -14.78
C ARG A 452 22.60 12.70 -15.81
N GLU A 453 23.73 13.11 -16.41
CA GLU A 453 24.47 12.34 -17.42
C GLU A 453 25.37 11.25 -16.80
N ALA A 454 25.60 11.29 -15.49
CA ALA A 454 26.44 10.31 -14.80
C ALA A 454 25.81 8.90 -14.71
N GLY A 455 24.57 8.73 -15.14
CA GLY A 455 23.83 7.48 -15.00
C GLY A 455 23.28 7.23 -13.60
N ALA A 456 22.67 6.06 -13.39
CA ALA A 456 21.92 5.72 -12.19
C ALA A 456 22.75 5.03 -11.09
N ASP A 457 23.99 4.61 -11.35
CA ASP A 457 24.78 3.85 -10.39
C ASP A 457 25.17 4.67 -9.15
N ILE A 458 24.69 4.25 -7.96
CA ILE A 458 25.00 4.89 -6.68
C ILE A 458 26.48 4.77 -6.31
N ASN A 459 27.18 3.74 -6.82
CA ASN A 459 28.60 3.56 -6.52
C ASN A 459 29.44 4.74 -7.02
N LEU A 460 29.04 5.37 -8.12
CA LEU A 460 29.70 6.60 -8.62
C LEU A 460 29.59 7.75 -7.60
N ARG A 461 28.49 7.84 -6.85
CA ARG A 461 28.26 8.85 -5.80
C ARG A 461 29.08 8.54 -4.56
N LEU A 462 29.18 7.24 -4.20
CA LEU A 462 30.05 6.79 -3.11
C LEU A 462 31.53 7.07 -3.43
N ASP A 463 31.96 6.82 -4.66
CA ASP A 463 33.31 7.13 -5.11
C ASP A 463 33.59 8.64 -5.10
N ALA A 464 32.63 9.44 -5.56
CA ALA A 464 32.75 10.89 -5.51
C ALA A 464 32.92 11.44 -4.08
N LEU A 465 32.14 10.86 -3.12
CA LEU A 465 32.23 11.21 -1.70
C LEU A 465 33.60 10.79 -1.11
N ARG A 466 34.10 9.61 -1.48
CA ARG A 466 35.43 9.11 -1.07
C ARG A 466 36.56 9.99 -1.61
N HIS A 467 36.54 10.30 -2.90
CA HIS A 467 37.52 11.18 -3.52
C HIS A 467 37.52 12.57 -2.84
N TRP A 468 36.34 13.10 -2.55
CA TRP A 468 36.23 14.38 -1.84
C TRP A 468 36.85 14.31 -0.44
N ARG A 469 36.63 13.24 0.33
CA ARG A 469 37.23 13.01 1.67
C ARG A 469 38.77 12.95 1.57
N ASN A 470 39.28 12.30 0.54
CA ASN A 470 40.70 12.15 0.29
C ASN A 470 41.33 13.44 -0.32
N LYS A 471 40.55 14.51 -0.54
CA LYS A 471 40.98 15.75 -1.22
C LYS A 471 41.41 15.53 -2.68
N GLU A 472 40.91 14.50 -3.32
CA GLU A 472 41.10 14.19 -4.72
C GLU A 472 40.16 14.99 -5.60
N LYS A 473 40.50 15.15 -6.91
CA LYS A 473 39.65 15.87 -7.86
C LYS A 473 38.39 15.03 -8.15
N THR A 474 37.22 15.67 -8.12
CA THR A 474 35.94 15.11 -8.52
C THR A 474 35.17 16.12 -9.36
N SER A 475 34.34 15.62 -10.28
CA SER A 475 33.42 16.45 -11.07
C SER A 475 32.11 16.75 -10.32
N ALA A 476 31.95 16.19 -9.13
CA ALA A 476 30.72 16.33 -8.32
C ALA A 476 30.61 17.74 -7.69
N ASP A 477 29.36 18.17 -7.43
CA ASP A 477 29.09 19.44 -6.75
C ASP A 477 29.63 19.40 -5.30
N ARG A 478 30.63 20.25 -5.05
CA ARG A 478 31.35 20.32 -3.77
C ARG A 478 30.41 20.65 -2.59
N ASN A 479 29.45 21.53 -2.80
CA ASN A 479 28.50 21.94 -1.74
C ASN A 479 27.54 20.81 -1.37
N ILE A 480 27.17 20.00 -2.37
CA ILE A 480 26.31 18.82 -2.13
C ILE A 480 27.12 17.75 -1.39
N LEU A 481 28.36 17.48 -1.81
CA LEU A 481 29.24 16.52 -1.12
C LEU A 481 29.50 16.92 0.34
N GLU A 482 29.71 18.21 0.62
CA GLU A 482 29.90 18.69 1.99
C GLU A 482 28.65 18.45 2.88
N ARG A 483 27.46 18.64 2.32
CA ARG A 483 26.22 18.33 3.03
C ARG A 483 26.02 16.83 3.23
N THR A 484 26.26 16.04 2.19
CA THR A 484 26.21 14.57 2.26
C THR A 484 27.17 14.05 3.32
N GLU A 485 28.41 14.57 3.38
CA GLU A 485 29.38 14.21 4.42
C GLU A 485 28.91 14.58 5.83
N ARG A 486 28.29 15.75 5.98
CA ARG A 486 27.73 16.18 7.27
C ARG A 486 26.65 15.22 7.77
N VAL A 487 25.71 14.83 6.90
CA VAL A 487 24.66 13.86 7.20
C VAL A 487 25.26 12.48 7.47
N SER A 488 26.16 12.00 6.62
CA SER A 488 26.84 10.73 6.83
C SER A 488 27.62 10.68 8.16
N LYS A 489 28.34 11.78 8.51
CA LYS A 489 29.05 11.89 9.79
C LYS A 489 28.07 11.78 10.98
N GLN A 490 26.88 12.35 10.89
CA GLN A 490 25.89 12.28 11.94
C GLN A 490 25.41 10.84 12.13
N TRP A 491 25.11 10.11 11.03
CA TRP A 491 24.75 8.69 11.10
C TRP A 491 25.89 7.84 11.66
N ARG A 492 27.13 8.07 11.22
CA ARG A 492 28.29 7.36 11.78
C ARG A 492 28.50 7.63 13.27
N THR A 493 28.25 8.84 13.71
CA THR A 493 28.32 9.19 15.15
C THR A 493 27.26 8.44 15.94
N GLN A 494 26.03 8.39 15.44
CA GLN A 494 24.93 7.65 16.10
C GLN A 494 25.19 6.13 16.12
N LEU A 495 25.80 5.59 15.06
CA LEU A 495 26.17 4.18 14.96
C LEU A 495 27.53 3.84 15.60
N ASN A 496 28.24 4.84 16.12
CA ASN A 496 29.56 4.72 16.73
C ASN A 496 30.62 4.09 15.81
N VAL A 497 30.67 4.53 14.52
CA VAL A 497 31.60 4.04 13.52
C VAL A 497 32.40 5.18 12.86
N LYS A 498 33.60 4.86 12.35
CA LYS A 498 34.43 5.82 11.60
C LYS A 498 34.05 5.81 10.11
N ALA A 499 34.47 6.86 9.39
CA ALA A 499 34.33 6.89 7.95
C ALA A 499 35.10 5.75 7.28
N ASN A 500 34.50 5.16 6.24
CA ASN A 500 35.22 4.20 5.42
C ASN A 500 36.12 4.95 4.42
N SER A 501 37.40 4.63 4.39
CA SER A 501 38.37 5.14 3.41
C SER A 501 38.76 4.12 2.35
N SER A 502 38.32 2.85 2.51
CA SER A 502 38.63 1.77 1.58
C SER A 502 37.58 1.62 0.47
N THR A 503 37.97 1.03 -0.65
CA THR A 503 37.03 0.59 -1.69
C THR A 503 36.07 -0.46 -1.16
N VAL A 504 34.83 -0.32 -1.49
CA VAL A 504 33.75 -1.23 -1.07
C VAL A 504 33.44 -2.20 -2.19
N SER A 505 32.96 -3.39 -1.86
CA SER A 505 32.40 -4.28 -2.86
C SER A 505 31.27 -3.56 -3.61
N TYR A 506 31.29 -3.66 -4.92
CA TYR A 506 30.36 -3.04 -5.86
C TYR A 506 28.88 -3.36 -5.53
N GLU A 507 28.61 -4.53 -4.94
CA GLU A 507 27.29 -5.03 -4.60
C GLU A 507 26.79 -4.59 -3.22
N THR A 508 27.68 -4.08 -2.35
CA THR A 508 27.30 -3.70 -0.97
C THR A 508 26.22 -2.63 -0.93
N ALA A 509 26.27 -1.64 -1.84
CA ALA A 509 25.23 -0.64 -1.96
C ALA A 509 23.89 -1.25 -2.40
N GLY A 510 23.92 -2.24 -3.29
CA GLY A 510 22.72 -2.98 -3.73
C GLY A 510 22.01 -3.70 -2.59
N ARG A 511 22.77 -4.34 -1.70
CA ARG A 511 22.24 -5.00 -0.50
C ARG A 511 21.52 -4.02 0.43
N LEU A 512 22.14 -2.88 0.68
CA LEU A 512 21.57 -1.82 1.52
C LEU A 512 20.30 -1.23 0.91
N ILE A 513 20.29 -1.01 -0.41
CA ILE A 513 19.10 -0.51 -1.12
C ILE A 513 18.01 -1.58 -1.12
N ALA A 514 18.34 -2.86 -1.37
CA ALA A 514 17.38 -3.95 -1.34
C ALA A 514 16.72 -4.11 0.05
N ALA A 515 17.47 -3.90 1.14
CA ALA A 515 16.93 -3.89 2.49
C ALA A 515 15.92 -2.73 2.70
N ALA A 516 16.20 -1.53 2.17
CA ALA A 516 15.29 -0.37 2.28
C ALA A 516 14.07 -0.45 1.36
N TYR A 517 14.24 -1.05 0.18
CA TYR A 517 13.26 -1.09 -0.89
C TYR A 517 13.10 -2.50 -1.48
N PRO A 518 12.68 -3.50 -0.68
CA PRO A 518 12.59 -4.89 -1.14
C PRO A 518 11.65 -5.05 -2.35
N GLU A 519 10.58 -4.27 -2.45
CA GLU A 519 9.64 -4.26 -3.55
C GLU A 519 10.23 -3.69 -4.87
N ARG A 520 11.42 -3.09 -4.80
CA ARG A 520 12.14 -2.46 -5.94
C ARG A 520 13.41 -3.24 -6.34
N ILE A 521 13.63 -4.41 -5.78
CA ILE A 521 14.55 -5.38 -6.38
C ILE A 521 14.03 -5.67 -7.77
N ALA A 522 14.90 -5.62 -8.78
CA ALA A 522 14.46 -5.69 -10.16
C ALA A 522 15.37 -6.57 -11.01
N LYS A 523 14.75 -7.34 -11.89
CA LYS A 523 15.41 -8.19 -12.88
C LYS A 523 15.22 -7.66 -14.27
N GLN A 524 16.25 -7.76 -15.12
CA GLN A 524 16.15 -7.39 -16.53
C GLN A 524 15.07 -8.22 -17.25
N ASP A 525 14.19 -7.53 -17.99
CA ASP A 525 12.98 -8.08 -18.59
C ASP A 525 12.96 -7.88 -20.13
N GLY A 526 13.55 -8.84 -20.82
CA GLY A 526 13.58 -8.94 -22.30
C GLY A 526 14.54 -7.96 -22.98
N GLU A 527 14.27 -6.65 -22.93
CA GLU A 527 15.08 -5.61 -23.54
C GLU A 527 16.17 -5.09 -22.57
N GLN A 528 17.33 -4.77 -23.09
CA GLN A 528 18.43 -4.17 -22.33
C GLN A 528 17.99 -2.85 -21.67
N GLY A 529 18.28 -2.71 -20.37
CA GLY A 529 17.91 -1.53 -19.60
C GLY A 529 16.43 -1.46 -19.18
N ARG A 530 15.60 -2.45 -19.54
CA ARG A 530 14.24 -2.61 -19.06
C ARG A 530 14.22 -3.62 -17.92
N TYR A 531 13.65 -3.24 -16.78
CA TYR A 531 13.66 -4.02 -15.55
C TYR A 531 12.26 -4.21 -15.01
N ARG A 532 11.94 -5.43 -14.60
CA ARG A 532 10.73 -5.76 -13.86
C ARG A 532 11.07 -5.81 -12.38
N MET A 533 10.33 -5.04 -11.58
CA MET A 533 10.51 -4.99 -10.13
C MET A 533 9.75 -6.10 -9.41
N ALA A 534 10.14 -6.38 -8.18
CA ALA A 534 9.50 -7.36 -7.29
C ALA A 534 7.99 -7.09 -7.08
N ASN A 535 7.55 -5.83 -7.11
CA ASN A 535 6.13 -5.45 -7.08
C ASN A 535 5.39 -5.64 -8.43
N GLY A 536 6.04 -6.20 -9.46
CA GLY A 536 5.48 -6.46 -10.78
C GLY A 536 5.51 -5.27 -11.76
N LYS A 537 5.84 -4.06 -11.32
CA LYS A 537 5.96 -2.88 -12.18
C LYS A 537 7.26 -2.90 -12.99
N VAL A 538 7.28 -2.12 -14.06
CA VAL A 538 8.43 -2.03 -14.97
C VAL A 538 9.06 -0.64 -14.89
N ALA A 539 10.38 -0.61 -14.93
CA ALA A 539 11.16 0.62 -14.99
C ALA A 539 12.32 0.50 -15.98
N ARG A 540 12.82 1.63 -16.46
CA ARG A 540 13.84 1.68 -17.51
C ARG A 540 14.99 2.60 -17.13
N LEU A 541 16.22 2.15 -17.39
CA LEU A 541 17.44 2.96 -17.36
C LEU A 541 17.53 3.88 -18.59
N GLN A 542 18.33 4.92 -18.46
CA GLN A 542 18.65 5.78 -19.60
C GLN A 542 19.56 5.01 -20.60
N PRO A 543 19.52 5.36 -21.90
CA PRO A 543 20.52 4.89 -22.85
C PRO A 543 21.94 5.22 -22.35
N HIS A 544 22.87 4.29 -22.51
CA HIS A 544 24.27 4.42 -22.08
C HIS A 544 24.52 4.45 -20.55
N ASP A 545 23.55 4.02 -19.76
CA ASP A 545 23.73 3.88 -18.31
C ASP A 545 24.75 2.78 -17.98
N PRO A 546 25.66 2.97 -17.00
CA PRO A 546 26.62 1.93 -16.60
C PRO A 546 25.96 0.60 -16.17
N LEU A 547 24.73 0.64 -15.62
CA LEU A 547 24.02 -0.52 -15.13
C LEU A 547 23.28 -1.34 -16.23
N LEU A 548 23.40 -0.98 -17.51
CA LEU A 548 22.68 -1.65 -18.59
C LEU A 548 22.99 -3.15 -18.74
N HIS A 549 24.14 -3.58 -18.25
CA HIS A 549 24.61 -4.98 -18.36
C HIS A 549 24.29 -5.81 -17.12
N GLU A 550 23.77 -5.20 -16.07
CA GLU A 550 23.41 -5.89 -14.84
C GLU A 550 22.13 -6.67 -15.01
N GLU A 551 22.11 -7.95 -14.68
CA GLU A 551 20.89 -8.77 -14.71
C GLU A 551 19.94 -8.36 -13.59
N TRP A 552 20.48 -8.04 -12.41
CA TRP A 552 19.73 -7.67 -11.22
C TRP A 552 20.22 -6.35 -10.66
N ILE A 553 19.28 -5.48 -10.31
CA ILE A 553 19.56 -4.22 -9.65
C ILE A 553 18.58 -3.99 -8.48
N ALA A 554 19.03 -3.24 -7.48
CA ALA A 554 18.17 -2.68 -6.44
C ALA A 554 17.96 -1.18 -6.74
N ILE A 555 16.69 -0.76 -6.89
CA ILE A 555 16.34 0.60 -7.32
C ILE A 555 16.01 1.46 -6.10
N ALA A 556 16.75 2.54 -5.90
CA ALA A 556 16.51 3.50 -4.82
C ALA A 556 15.57 4.63 -5.25
N GLN A 557 15.78 5.22 -6.44
CA GLN A 557 14.99 6.33 -6.93
C GLN A 557 14.50 6.09 -8.36
N LEU A 558 13.19 6.29 -8.55
CA LEU A 558 12.55 6.25 -9.87
C LEU A 558 11.38 7.24 -9.90
N ASP A 559 10.94 7.62 -11.10
CA ASP A 559 9.69 8.36 -11.24
C ASP A 559 8.48 7.42 -11.37
N ALA A 560 7.31 8.02 -11.21
CA ALA A 560 6.04 7.31 -11.30
C ALA A 560 5.46 7.32 -12.72
N GLY A 561 6.28 7.22 -13.76
CA GLY A 561 5.88 7.30 -15.17
C GLY A 561 4.56 6.56 -15.47
N SER A 562 3.83 6.99 -16.47
CA SER A 562 2.46 6.53 -16.75
C SER A 562 2.36 5.03 -17.11
N ARG A 563 3.40 4.45 -17.70
CA ARG A 563 3.47 3.03 -18.09
C ARG A 563 4.76 2.36 -17.58
N GLU A 564 5.91 2.97 -17.78
CA GLU A 564 7.22 2.52 -17.32
C GLU A 564 7.87 3.63 -16.52
N GLY A 565 8.40 3.33 -15.32
CA GLY A 565 9.13 4.27 -14.50
C GLY A 565 10.52 4.53 -15.06
N LYS A 566 11.07 5.74 -14.88
CA LYS A 566 12.45 6.06 -15.21
C LYS A 566 13.33 5.92 -13.98
N ILE A 567 14.41 5.15 -14.08
CA ILE A 567 15.34 4.92 -12.97
C ILE A 567 16.33 6.06 -12.91
N PHE A 568 16.51 6.66 -11.72
CA PHE A 568 17.45 7.74 -11.45
C PHE A 568 18.60 7.31 -10.55
N LEU A 569 18.34 6.34 -9.64
CA LEU A 569 19.37 5.83 -8.73
C LEU A 569 19.13 4.36 -8.43
N ALA A 570 20.15 3.54 -8.63
CA ALA A 570 20.11 2.09 -8.40
C ALA A 570 21.54 1.59 -8.09
N ALA A 571 21.64 0.33 -7.70
CA ALA A 571 22.91 -0.39 -7.57
C ALA A 571 22.80 -1.80 -8.12
N PRO A 572 23.89 -2.44 -8.55
CA PRO A 572 23.95 -3.88 -8.81
C PRO A 572 23.55 -4.66 -7.57
N PHE A 573 22.86 -5.78 -7.77
CA PHE A 573 22.35 -6.61 -6.69
C PHE A 573 22.55 -8.08 -6.99
N ASP A 574 23.17 -8.83 -6.05
CA ASP A 574 23.25 -10.28 -6.14
C ASP A 574 22.03 -10.92 -5.43
N PRO A 575 21.10 -11.53 -6.17
CA PRO A 575 19.92 -12.15 -5.59
C PRO A 575 20.23 -13.43 -4.79
N THR A 576 21.46 -13.99 -4.90
CA THR A 576 21.84 -15.22 -4.17
C THR A 576 21.86 -15.00 -2.65
N GLU A 577 22.02 -13.77 -2.20
CA GLU A 577 21.97 -13.41 -0.78
C GLU A 577 20.56 -13.62 -0.18
N LEU A 578 19.51 -13.40 -0.95
CA LEU A 578 18.15 -13.73 -0.53
C LEU A 578 17.90 -15.23 -0.40
N ILE A 579 18.71 -16.05 -1.11
CA ILE A 579 18.67 -17.51 -0.99
C ILE A 579 19.36 -17.94 0.31
N ALA A 580 20.47 -17.30 0.66
CA ALA A 580 21.23 -17.62 1.87
C ALA A 580 20.49 -17.25 3.16
N SER A 581 19.77 -16.13 3.14
CA SER A 581 19.01 -15.61 4.30
C SER A 581 17.59 -16.18 4.42
N GLY A 582 17.02 -16.71 3.33
CA GLY A 582 15.62 -17.13 3.27
C GLY A 582 15.42 -18.65 3.25
N SER A 583 14.38 -19.14 3.93
CA SER A 583 14.01 -20.57 3.95
C SER A 583 13.44 -21.08 2.61
N GLY A 584 13.13 -20.19 1.65
CA GLY A 584 12.40 -20.49 0.43
C GLY A 584 10.95 -20.93 0.70
N SER A 585 10.04 -20.66 -0.20
CA SER A 585 8.63 -21.09 -0.11
C SER A 585 8.42 -22.39 -0.87
N GLU A 586 7.61 -23.29 -0.30
CA GLU A 586 7.18 -24.49 -1.00
C GLU A 586 6.00 -24.15 -1.90
N THR A 587 6.17 -24.42 -3.18
CA THR A 587 5.13 -24.24 -4.20
C THR A 587 4.77 -25.61 -4.78
N ILE A 588 3.51 -25.98 -4.64
CA ILE A 588 2.94 -27.19 -5.24
C ILE A 588 1.86 -26.74 -6.20
N SER A 589 1.95 -27.17 -7.45
CA SER A 589 1.02 -26.78 -8.49
C SER A 589 0.80 -27.90 -9.50
N TRP A 590 -0.26 -27.82 -10.26
CA TRP A 590 -0.52 -28.70 -11.39
C TRP A 590 0.07 -28.10 -12.66
N ASP A 591 0.97 -28.84 -13.32
CA ASP A 591 1.49 -28.46 -14.63
C ASP A 591 0.51 -28.94 -15.72
N GLU A 592 -0.21 -28.04 -16.33
CA GLU A 592 -1.21 -28.35 -17.37
C GLU A 592 -0.57 -28.94 -18.64
N ARG A 593 0.68 -28.56 -18.96
CA ARG A 593 1.37 -29.03 -20.16
C ARG A 593 1.80 -30.48 -20.04
N ASN A 594 2.36 -30.83 -18.90
CA ASN A 594 2.89 -32.17 -18.63
C ASN A 594 1.87 -33.08 -17.93
N GLY A 595 0.75 -32.52 -17.45
CA GLY A 595 -0.31 -33.27 -16.77
C GLY A 595 0.17 -33.95 -15.49
N MET A 596 0.95 -33.24 -14.65
CA MET A 596 1.52 -33.78 -13.43
C MET A 596 1.67 -32.73 -12.33
N ILE A 597 1.74 -33.21 -11.08
CA ILE A 597 2.11 -32.38 -9.94
C ILE A 597 3.57 -31.97 -10.04
N VAL A 598 3.80 -30.66 -9.88
CA VAL A 598 5.15 -30.10 -9.76
C VAL A 598 5.28 -29.48 -8.36
N ALA A 599 6.17 -30.02 -7.56
CA ALA A 599 6.53 -29.51 -6.25
C ALA A 599 7.93 -28.90 -6.30
N ARG A 600 8.06 -27.64 -5.91
CA ARG A 600 9.32 -26.90 -5.94
C ARG A 600 9.48 -26.11 -4.66
N LYS A 601 10.71 -25.94 -4.23
CA LYS A 601 11.11 -24.94 -3.27
C LYS A 601 11.60 -23.73 -4.07
N GLU A 602 10.92 -22.60 -3.92
CA GLU A 602 11.17 -21.38 -4.68
C GLU A 602 11.67 -20.28 -3.76
N TRP A 603 12.68 -19.57 -4.21
CA TRP A 603 13.16 -18.33 -3.62
C TRP A 603 12.70 -17.19 -4.52
N ARG A 604 11.98 -16.26 -3.93
CA ARG A 604 11.38 -15.14 -4.65
C ARG A 604 11.72 -13.82 -3.98
N ALA A 605 11.85 -12.77 -4.80
CA ALA A 605 11.76 -11.40 -4.36
C ALA A 605 10.40 -10.87 -4.86
N GLY A 606 9.38 -10.85 -4.00
CA GLY A 606 8.01 -10.55 -4.40
C GLY A 606 7.53 -11.44 -5.56
N ASN A 607 7.18 -10.82 -6.69
CA ASN A 607 6.73 -11.53 -7.90
C ASN A 607 7.89 -12.14 -8.74
N LEU A 608 9.14 -11.82 -8.44
CA LEU A 608 10.29 -12.29 -9.21
C LEU A 608 10.79 -13.63 -8.68
N LEU A 609 10.85 -14.62 -9.55
CA LEU A 609 11.50 -15.89 -9.24
C LEU A 609 13.03 -15.73 -9.36
N ILE A 610 13.74 -15.94 -8.25
CA ILE A 610 15.20 -15.94 -8.21
C ILE A 610 15.71 -17.31 -8.67
N THR A 611 15.32 -18.35 -7.95
CA THR A 611 15.66 -19.73 -8.27
C THR A 611 14.59 -20.70 -7.77
N SER A 612 14.57 -21.88 -8.34
CA SER A 612 13.69 -22.96 -7.86
C SER A 612 14.43 -24.29 -7.86
N ARG A 613 14.19 -25.13 -6.87
CA ARG A 613 14.72 -26.48 -6.77
C ARG A 613 13.57 -27.47 -6.60
N PRO A 614 13.66 -28.68 -7.16
CA PRO A 614 12.66 -29.71 -6.90
C PRO A 614 12.55 -29.98 -5.39
N LEU A 615 11.31 -30.11 -4.92
CA LEU A 615 11.02 -30.49 -3.53
C LEU A 615 10.85 -32.00 -3.45
N PRO A 616 11.82 -32.76 -2.85
CA PRO A 616 11.78 -34.22 -2.89
C PRO A 616 10.67 -34.84 -2.07
N ASN A 617 10.26 -34.21 -0.96
CA ASN A 617 9.21 -34.71 -0.07
C ASN A 617 8.15 -33.57 0.11
N PRO A 618 7.27 -33.38 -0.88
CA PRO A 618 6.23 -32.37 -0.78
C PRO A 618 5.15 -32.79 0.25
N ASP A 619 4.51 -31.81 0.83
CA ASP A 619 3.41 -32.00 1.76
C ASP A 619 2.21 -32.64 1.03
N GLU A 620 1.82 -33.84 1.48
CA GLU A 620 0.71 -34.61 0.91
C GLU A 620 -0.62 -33.91 1.00
N GLU A 621 -0.90 -33.17 2.06
CA GLU A 621 -2.17 -32.43 2.22
C GLU A 621 -2.27 -31.30 1.18
N LYS A 622 -1.16 -30.59 0.92
CA LYS A 622 -1.11 -29.57 -0.11
C LYS A 622 -1.26 -30.14 -1.52
N ILE A 623 -0.71 -31.34 -1.77
CA ILE A 623 -0.92 -32.05 -3.05
C ILE A 623 -2.40 -32.35 -3.24
N VAL A 624 -3.04 -32.95 -2.22
CA VAL A 624 -4.47 -33.28 -2.26
C VAL A 624 -5.31 -32.03 -2.52
N THR A 625 -4.97 -30.90 -1.87
CA THR A 625 -5.65 -29.61 -2.11
C THR A 625 -5.57 -29.19 -3.58
N VAL A 626 -4.37 -29.21 -4.17
CA VAL A 626 -4.17 -28.89 -5.60
C VAL A 626 -4.94 -29.84 -6.52
N LEU A 627 -4.99 -31.13 -6.20
CA LEU A 627 -5.74 -32.11 -6.99
C LEU A 627 -7.25 -31.91 -6.86
N CYS A 628 -7.76 -31.51 -5.69
CA CYS A 628 -9.16 -31.13 -5.51
C CYS A 628 -9.52 -29.90 -6.34
N GLU A 629 -8.66 -28.88 -6.39
CA GLU A 629 -8.86 -27.72 -7.26
C GLU A 629 -8.86 -28.10 -8.74
N LEU A 630 -7.99 -29.03 -9.14
CA LEU A 630 -7.98 -29.57 -10.48
C LEU A 630 -9.30 -30.29 -10.83
N ILE A 631 -9.84 -31.09 -9.92
CA ILE A 631 -11.13 -31.75 -10.10
C ILE A 631 -12.25 -30.74 -10.29
N ARG A 632 -12.28 -29.64 -9.50
CA ARG A 632 -13.26 -28.56 -9.69
C ARG A 632 -13.16 -27.89 -11.07
N LYS A 633 -11.94 -27.68 -11.54
CA LYS A 633 -11.68 -27.04 -12.83
C LYS A 633 -11.95 -27.95 -14.03
N ALA A 634 -11.46 -29.16 -13.98
CA ALA A 634 -11.50 -30.09 -15.11
C ALA A 634 -12.72 -31.03 -15.10
N GLY A 635 -13.41 -31.17 -13.97
CA GLY A 635 -14.61 -31.99 -13.87
C GLY A 635 -14.35 -33.50 -13.72
N ILE A 636 -15.43 -34.26 -13.71
CA ILE A 636 -15.42 -35.72 -13.52
C ILE A 636 -14.73 -36.48 -14.65
N GLN A 637 -14.54 -35.84 -15.80
CA GLN A 637 -13.87 -36.44 -16.97
C GLN A 637 -12.39 -36.75 -16.78
N LEU A 638 -11.79 -36.30 -15.66
CA LEU A 638 -10.45 -36.74 -15.26
C LEU A 638 -10.41 -38.22 -14.95
N PHE A 639 -11.50 -38.80 -14.50
CA PHE A 639 -11.64 -40.16 -14.05
C PHE A 639 -12.21 -41.06 -15.16
N ASP A 640 -12.07 -42.38 -15.00
CA ASP A 640 -12.80 -43.35 -15.81
C ASP A 640 -14.14 -43.68 -15.13
N LEU A 641 -15.21 -43.01 -15.58
CA LEU A 641 -16.54 -43.22 -15.09
C LEU A 641 -17.18 -44.44 -15.86
N ASN A 642 -16.83 -45.63 -15.42
CA ASN A 642 -17.32 -46.86 -16.06
C ASN A 642 -18.83 -47.07 -15.81
N GLU A 643 -19.42 -48.06 -16.58
CA GLU A 643 -20.86 -48.32 -16.55
C GLU A 643 -21.36 -48.71 -15.13
N LYS A 644 -20.56 -49.44 -14.34
CA LYS A 644 -20.92 -49.79 -12.96
C LYS A 644 -21.05 -48.59 -12.06
N ALA A 645 -20.11 -47.64 -12.14
CA ALA A 645 -20.17 -46.38 -11.37
C ALA A 645 -21.37 -45.52 -11.79
N ASN A 646 -21.62 -45.40 -13.10
CA ASN A 646 -22.78 -44.70 -13.62
C ASN A 646 -24.11 -45.30 -13.13
N GLN A 647 -24.21 -46.65 -13.14
CA GLN A 647 -25.42 -47.34 -12.64
C GLN A 647 -25.60 -47.16 -11.12
N LEU A 648 -24.51 -47.13 -10.35
CA LEU A 648 -24.60 -46.84 -8.93
C LEU A 648 -25.12 -45.41 -8.66
N ILE A 649 -24.61 -44.42 -9.38
CA ILE A 649 -25.09 -43.05 -9.32
C ILE A 649 -26.58 -42.99 -9.64
N SER A 650 -27.02 -43.64 -10.71
CA SER A 650 -28.43 -43.65 -11.15
C SER A 650 -29.32 -44.38 -10.13
N ARG A 651 -28.85 -45.50 -9.54
CA ARG A 651 -29.59 -46.23 -8.48
C ARG A 651 -29.80 -45.37 -7.22
N VAL A 652 -28.72 -44.70 -6.75
CA VAL A 652 -28.75 -43.81 -5.59
C VAL A 652 -29.69 -42.62 -5.88
N SER A 653 -29.57 -42.00 -7.05
CA SER A 653 -30.46 -40.89 -7.44
C SER A 653 -31.92 -41.28 -7.50
N SER A 654 -32.22 -42.46 -8.11
CA SER A 654 -33.58 -42.98 -8.17
C SER A 654 -34.12 -43.24 -6.76
N LEU A 655 -33.36 -43.88 -5.87
CA LEU A 655 -33.79 -44.15 -4.51
C LEU A 655 -34.02 -42.87 -3.70
N LYS A 656 -33.22 -41.85 -3.86
CA LYS A 656 -33.43 -40.51 -3.24
C LYS A 656 -34.73 -39.86 -3.70
N ILE A 657 -35.11 -40.04 -4.95
CA ILE A 657 -36.37 -39.49 -5.49
C ILE A 657 -37.56 -40.29 -4.94
N TRP A 658 -37.44 -41.62 -4.89
CA TRP A 658 -38.52 -42.49 -4.42
C TRP A 658 -38.73 -42.43 -2.90
N HIS A 659 -37.64 -42.20 -2.15
CA HIS A 659 -37.58 -42.21 -0.69
C HIS A 659 -36.76 -41.03 -0.16
N PRO A 660 -37.30 -39.80 -0.19
CA PRO A 660 -36.61 -38.61 0.29
C PRO A 660 -36.21 -38.65 1.77
N GLU A 661 -36.87 -39.55 2.52
CA GLU A 661 -36.61 -39.78 3.95
C GLU A 661 -35.29 -40.55 4.22
N ILE A 662 -34.73 -41.24 3.21
CA ILE A 662 -33.48 -41.99 3.36
C ILE A 662 -32.30 -41.06 3.12
N THR A 663 -31.41 -40.94 4.09
CA THR A 663 -30.21 -40.08 3.97
C THR A 663 -29.15 -40.80 3.13
N LEU A 664 -29.05 -40.47 1.86
CA LEU A 664 -28.05 -40.99 0.94
C LEU A 664 -27.10 -39.88 0.48
N PRO A 665 -25.80 -40.21 0.18
CA PRO A 665 -24.88 -39.24 -0.37
C PRO A 665 -25.38 -38.70 -1.71
N ASP A 666 -25.03 -37.48 -2.01
CA ASP A 666 -25.27 -36.91 -3.34
C ASP A 666 -24.14 -37.27 -4.27
N LEU A 667 -24.39 -38.18 -5.16
CA LEU A 667 -23.45 -38.70 -6.14
C LEU A 667 -23.64 -38.05 -7.53
N GLN A 668 -24.43 -36.97 -7.66
CA GLN A 668 -24.55 -36.25 -8.92
C GLN A 668 -23.22 -35.59 -9.29
N THR A 669 -22.90 -35.57 -10.58
CA THR A 669 -21.62 -35.08 -11.09
C THR A 669 -21.31 -33.66 -10.63
N GLU A 670 -22.30 -32.79 -10.63
CA GLU A 670 -22.17 -31.40 -10.19
C GLU A 670 -21.77 -31.29 -8.72
N SER A 671 -22.41 -32.08 -7.85
CA SER A 671 -22.11 -32.12 -6.42
C SER A 671 -20.74 -32.72 -6.10
N LEU A 672 -20.38 -33.76 -6.84
CA LEU A 672 -19.07 -34.42 -6.71
C LEU A 672 -17.94 -33.46 -7.11
N VAL A 673 -18.10 -32.73 -8.21
CA VAL A 673 -17.12 -31.73 -8.68
C VAL A 673 -17.05 -30.52 -7.76
N ALA A 674 -18.18 -30.08 -7.20
CA ALA A 674 -18.21 -28.94 -6.30
C ALA A 674 -17.51 -29.20 -4.94
N SER A 675 -17.53 -30.45 -4.47
CA SER A 675 -16.97 -30.82 -3.14
C SER A 675 -16.07 -32.07 -3.20
N PRO A 676 -14.97 -32.05 -3.96
CA PRO A 676 -14.09 -33.21 -4.12
C PRO A 676 -13.41 -33.64 -2.82
N GLU A 677 -13.23 -32.74 -1.86
CA GLU A 677 -12.67 -33.05 -0.56
C GLU A 677 -13.46 -34.10 0.21
N LYS A 678 -14.76 -34.12 0.05
CA LYS A 678 -15.65 -35.02 0.80
C LYS A 678 -15.55 -36.49 0.37
N TRP A 679 -15.09 -36.73 -0.86
CA TRP A 679 -15.13 -38.07 -1.42
C TRP A 679 -13.77 -38.53 -2.03
N ALA A 680 -12.99 -37.60 -2.63
CA ALA A 680 -11.79 -37.95 -3.36
C ALA A 680 -10.53 -37.92 -2.50
N SER A 681 -10.42 -37.02 -1.50
CA SER A 681 -9.18 -36.77 -0.73
C SER A 681 -8.48 -38.02 -0.23
N PRO A 682 -9.12 -39.04 0.37
CA PRO A 682 -8.41 -40.22 0.86
C PRO A 682 -7.75 -41.04 -0.26
N PHE A 683 -8.26 -40.95 -1.47
CA PHE A 683 -7.83 -41.71 -2.63
C PHE A 683 -6.83 -40.95 -3.51
N LEU A 684 -6.65 -39.62 -3.30
CA LEU A 684 -5.76 -38.77 -4.08
C LEU A 684 -4.29 -38.82 -3.61
N GLN A 685 -3.98 -39.37 -2.44
CA GLN A 685 -2.63 -39.38 -1.87
C GLN A 685 -1.55 -39.97 -2.80
N LYS A 686 -1.91 -40.92 -3.65
CA LYS A 686 -0.97 -41.55 -4.61
C LYS A 686 -1.05 -40.97 -6.02
N VAL A 687 -1.91 -40.02 -6.27
CA VAL A 687 -2.09 -39.38 -7.58
C VAL A 687 -0.99 -38.32 -7.78
N ARG A 688 -0.26 -38.43 -8.86
CA ARG A 688 0.79 -37.46 -9.25
C ARG A 688 0.68 -37.04 -10.72
N LYS A 689 0.01 -37.85 -11.55
CA LYS A 689 -0.15 -37.62 -12.99
C LYS A 689 -1.62 -37.77 -13.39
N LYS A 690 -1.98 -37.19 -14.53
CA LYS A 690 -3.34 -37.26 -15.09
C LYS A 690 -3.83 -38.69 -15.26
N ASP A 691 -2.95 -39.62 -15.67
CA ASP A 691 -3.33 -41.02 -15.87
C ASP A 691 -3.58 -41.78 -14.55
N ASP A 692 -3.14 -41.24 -13.43
CA ASP A 692 -3.40 -41.89 -12.14
C ASP A 692 -4.86 -41.72 -11.72
N PHE A 693 -5.55 -40.67 -12.16
CA PHE A 693 -7.00 -40.51 -11.92
C PHE A 693 -7.83 -41.61 -12.56
N LYS A 694 -7.43 -42.10 -13.75
CA LYS A 694 -8.14 -43.16 -14.46
C LYS A 694 -7.95 -44.54 -13.80
N LYS A 695 -6.94 -44.68 -12.91
CA LYS A 695 -6.71 -45.92 -12.15
C LYS A 695 -7.58 -46.02 -10.91
N LEU A 696 -8.24 -44.95 -10.52
CA LEU A 696 -9.12 -44.91 -9.35
C LEU A 696 -10.46 -45.58 -9.68
N ASN A 697 -10.83 -46.62 -8.91
CA ASN A 697 -12.08 -47.32 -9.08
C ASN A 697 -13.24 -46.49 -8.47
N LEU A 698 -13.90 -45.69 -9.30
CA LEU A 698 -14.99 -44.84 -8.86
C LEU A 698 -16.17 -45.61 -8.26
N PHE A 699 -16.42 -46.84 -8.74
CA PHE A 699 -17.48 -47.65 -8.17
C PHE A 699 -17.21 -48.03 -6.70
N GLU A 700 -15.99 -48.43 -6.36
CA GLU A 700 -15.61 -48.72 -4.98
C GLU A 700 -15.61 -47.43 -4.11
N ILE A 701 -15.09 -46.34 -4.66
CA ILE A 701 -15.09 -45.04 -3.96
C ILE A 701 -16.52 -44.62 -3.63
N PHE A 702 -17.41 -44.60 -4.59
CA PHE A 702 -18.80 -44.19 -4.37
C PHE A 702 -19.55 -45.15 -3.48
N SER A 703 -19.31 -46.46 -3.59
CA SER A 703 -19.87 -47.46 -2.68
C SER A 703 -19.46 -47.23 -1.23
N SER A 704 -18.18 -46.82 -1.00
CA SER A 704 -17.68 -46.53 0.35
C SER A 704 -18.30 -45.30 1.01
N LEU A 705 -18.88 -44.42 0.22
CA LEU A 705 -19.58 -43.22 0.72
C LEU A 705 -20.99 -43.54 1.25
N ILE A 706 -21.55 -44.69 0.88
CA ILE A 706 -22.87 -45.10 1.29
C ILE A 706 -22.75 -45.93 2.58
N PRO A 707 -23.35 -45.51 3.72
CA PRO A 707 -23.26 -46.28 4.93
C PRO A 707 -23.86 -47.70 4.78
N TYR A 708 -23.38 -48.66 5.54
CA TYR A 708 -23.78 -50.08 5.38
C TYR A 708 -25.29 -50.34 5.46
N PRO A 709 -26.05 -49.74 6.40
CA PRO A 709 -27.50 -49.93 6.44
C PRO A 709 -28.19 -49.44 5.17
N GLU A 710 -27.75 -48.30 4.61
CA GLU A 710 -28.27 -47.68 3.40
C GLU A 710 -27.88 -48.49 2.14
N GLN A 711 -26.73 -49.19 2.15
CA GLN A 711 -26.38 -50.12 1.07
C GLN A 711 -27.34 -51.28 1.02
N GLN A 712 -27.71 -51.84 2.21
CA GLN A 712 -28.69 -52.91 2.25
C GLN A 712 -30.09 -52.47 1.78
N LEU A 713 -30.47 -51.24 2.12
CA LEU A 713 -31.71 -50.64 1.62
C LEU A 713 -31.68 -50.41 0.11
N LEU A 714 -30.54 -49.91 -0.42
CA LEU A 714 -30.36 -49.73 -1.84
C LEU A 714 -30.49 -51.05 -2.61
N ASP A 715 -29.88 -52.13 -2.12
CA ASP A 715 -29.94 -53.44 -2.77
C ASP A 715 -31.33 -54.08 -2.69
N LYS A 716 -32.09 -53.79 -1.62
CA LYS A 716 -33.44 -54.27 -1.47
C LYS A 716 -34.44 -53.46 -2.32
N LEU A 717 -34.37 -52.15 -2.31
CA LEU A 717 -35.38 -51.27 -2.94
C LEU A 717 -35.07 -50.96 -4.40
N ALA A 718 -33.78 -50.86 -4.73
CA ALA A 718 -33.28 -50.62 -6.09
C ALA A 718 -32.23 -51.67 -6.47
N PRO A 719 -32.60 -52.95 -6.61
CA PRO A 719 -31.64 -54.05 -6.84
C PRO A 719 -30.90 -53.91 -8.18
N GLU A 720 -29.64 -54.35 -8.24
CA GLU A 720 -28.86 -54.32 -9.49
C GLU A 720 -29.45 -55.27 -10.57
N LYS A 721 -30.01 -56.37 -10.14
CA LYS A 721 -30.56 -57.40 -11.01
C LYS A 721 -31.81 -57.97 -10.39
N ILE A 722 -32.76 -58.38 -11.23
CA ILE A 722 -33.95 -59.12 -10.76
C ILE A 722 -33.99 -60.51 -11.40
N PRO A 723 -34.52 -61.53 -10.69
CA PRO A 723 -34.73 -62.82 -11.26
C PRO A 723 -35.95 -62.81 -12.20
N VAL A 724 -35.83 -63.48 -13.34
CA VAL A 724 -36.91 -63.69 -14.27
C VAL A 724 -37.29 -65.22 -14.29
N PRO A 725 -38.49 -65.59 -14.77
CA PRO A 725 -38.96 -66.99 -14.70
C PRO A 725 -38.00 -68.02 -15.20
N SER A 726 -37.17 -67.69 -16.15
CA SER A 726 -36.11 -68.59 -16.65
C SER A 726 -35.02 -68.92 -15.60
N GLY A 727 -35.01 -68.29 -14.41
CA GLY A 727 -33.98 -68.33 -13.39
C GLY A 727 -32.73 -67.51 -13.74
N SER A 728 -32.77 -66.71 -14.80
CA SER A 728 -31.69 -65.74 -15.11
C SER A 728 -31.82 -64.54 -14.20
N LEU A 729 -30.65 -63.98 -13.74
CA LEU A 729 -30.58 -62.69 -13.07
C LEU A 729 -30.28 -61.65 -14.14
N ILE A 730 -31.25 -60.81 -14.47
CA ILE A 730 -31.11 -59.78 -15.52
C ILE A 730 -30.85 -58.41 -14.86
N PRO A 731 -29.78 -57.67 -15.33
CA PRO A 731 -29.48 -56.35 -14.78
C PRO A 731 -30.58 -55.36 -15.12
N LEU A 732 -30.86 -54.50 -14.18
CA LEU A 732 -31.70 -53.31 -14.36
C LEU A 732 -30.87 -52.12 -14.74
N ILE A 733 -31.32 -51.33 -15.70
CA ILE A 733 -30.70 -50.09 -16.11
C ILE A 733 -31.49 -48.94 -15.52
N TYR A 734 -30.91 -48.30 -14.51
CA TYR A 734 -31.50 -47.14 -13.81
C TYR A 734 -31.22 -45.86 -14.56
N GLN A 735 -32.13 -44.90 -14.43
CA GLN A 735 -31.97 -43.52 -14.91
C GLN A 735 -31.87 -42.57 -13.71
N PRO A 736 -31.12 -41.49 -13.81
CA PRO A 736 -30.89 -40.60 -12.69
C PRO A 736 -32.10 -39.73 -12.32
N ASP A 737 -33.14 -39.73 -13.14
CA ASP A 737 -34.39 -38.96 -12.96
C ASP A 737 -35.46 -39.72 -12.14
N GLY A 738 -35.14 -40.91 -11.64
CA GLY A 738 -36.06 -41.72 -10.87
C GLY A 738 -37.15 -42.42 -11.70
N SER A 739 -37.09 -42.34 -13.02
CA SER A 739 -38.02 -43.07 -13.91
C SER A 739 -37.90 -44.60 -13.74
N ALA A 740 -38.89 -45.33 -14.27
CA ALA A 740 -38.92 -46.77 -14.20
C ALA A 740 -37.66 -47.43 -14.77
N PRO A 741 -36.93 -48.26 -14.02
CA PRO A 741 -35.72 -48.89 -14.55
C PRO A 741 -35.99 -49.86 -15.68
N ILE A 742 -35.12 -49.94 -16.63
CA ILE A 742 -35.26 -50.73 -17.84
C ILE A 742 -34.77 -52.15 -17.56
N LEU A 743 -35.64 -53.11 -17.82
CA LEU A 743 -35.32 -54.54 -17.87
C LEU A 743 -35.23 -55.00 -19.32
N ALA A 744 -34.01 -55.10 -19.85
CA ALA A 744 -33.77 -55.60 -21.22
C ALA A 744 -33.63 -57.12 -21.18
N VAL A 745 -34.69 -57.84 -21.55
CA VAL A 745 -34.78 -59.27 -21.39
C VAL A 745 -35.29 -59.92 -22.65
N ARG A 746 -34.80 -61.13 -22.99
CA ARG A 746 -35.37 -61.90 -24.09
C ARG A 746 -36.77 -62.34 -23.77
N LEU A 747 -37.67 -62.16 -24.73
CA LEU A 747 -39.12 -62.47 -24.62
C LEU A 747 -39.38 -63.88 -24.04
N GLN A 748 -38.55 -64.84 -24.40
CA GLN A 748 -38.71 -66.23 -23.95
C GLN A 748 -38.35 -66.46 -22.47
N GLU A 749 -37.56 -65.56 -21.90
CA GLU A 749 -37.19 -65.71 -20.47
C GLU A 749 -38.26 -65.19 -19.51
N VAL A 750 -39.24 -64.46 -20.04
CA VAL A 750 -40.37 -63.92 -19.28
C VAL A 750 -41.67 -64.66 -19.52
N PHE A 751 -41.66 -65.80 -20.28
CA PHE A 751 -42.85 -66.65 -20.33
C PHE A 751 -43.17 -67.17 -18.96
N GLY A 752 -44.48 -67.33 -18.62
CA GLY A 752 -45.03 -67.66 -17.33
C GLY A 752 -45.16 -66.44 -16.38
N LEU A 753 -44.71 -65.26 -16.77
CA LEU A 753 -44.90 -64.06 -15.98
C LEU A 753 -46.19 -63.34 -16.41
N ALA A 754 -47.12 -63.26 -15.52
CA ALA A 754 -48.44 -62.67 -15.80
C ALA A 754 -48.42 -61.15 -15.79
N ASP A 755 -47.75 -60.57 -14.87
CA ASP A 755 -47.69 -59.10 -14.62
C ASP A 755 -46.31 -58.55 -14.77
N THR A 756 -46.23 -57.25 -14.97
CA THR A 756 -44.97 -56.53 -15.01
C THR A 756 -44.23 -56.68 -13.68
N PRO A 757 -42.93 -57.08 -13.67
CA PRO A 757 -42.13 -57.09 -12.45
C PRO A 757 -42.07 -55.73 -11.80
N THR A 758 -42.03 -55.71 -10.48
CA THR A 758 -41.95 -54.48 -9.68
C THR A 758 -40.75 -54.52 -8.76
N ILE A 759 -40.21 -53.38 -8.46
CA ILE A 759 -39.19 -53.15 -7.45
C ILE A 759 -39.69 -52.14 -6.41
N ASN A 760 -38.83 -51.65 -5.52
CA ASN A 760 -39.21 -50.62 -4.53
C ASN A 760 -40.42 -51.06 -3.68
N ASN A 761 -40.34 -52.28 -3.12
CA ASN A 761 -41.43 -52.89 -2.38
C ASN A 761 -42.78 -52.89 -3.16
N GLY A 762 -42.73 -53.12 -4.46
CA GLY A 762 -43.94 -53.21 -5.28
C GLY A 762 -44.45 -51.86 -5.84
N LYS A 763 -43.83 -50.76 -5.49
CA LYS A 763 -44.29 -49.39 -5.89
C LYS A 763 -43.86 -48.98 -7.29
N THR A 764 -42.69 -49.48 -7.78
CA THR A 764 -42.13 -49.05 -9.04
C THR A 764 -42.14 -50.23 -10.05
N PRO A 765 -42.97 -50.20 -11.11
CA PRO A 765 -42.94 -51.19 -12.17
C PRO A 765 -41.70 -50.98 -13.06
N VAL A 766 -41.09 -52.04 -13.55
CA VAL A 766 -39.99 -51.94 -14.50
C VAL A 766 -40.48 -51.68 -15.92
N LEU A 767 -39.69 -50.98 -16.73
CA LEU A 767 -39.94 -50.83 -18.16
C LEU A 767 -39.28 -52.00 -18.89
N LEU A 768 -40.09 -52.88 -19.42
CA LEU A 768 -39.62 -54.06 -20.15
C LEU A 768 -39.20 -53.71 -21.58
N HIS A 769 -37.93 -53.91 -21.88
CA HIS A 769 -37.43 -53.95 -23.25
C HIS A 769 -37.36 -55.46 -23.65
N LEU A 770 -38.44 -55.95 -24.28
CA LEU A 770 -38.51 -57.30 -24.73
C LEU A 770 -37.65 -57.48 -25.98
N LEU A 771 -36.72 -58.44 -25.91
CA LEU A 771 -35.76 -58.70 -26.95
C LEU A 771 -36.05 -59.99 -27.65
N SER A 772 -35.73 -60.04 -28.95
CA SER A 772 -35.69 -61.31 -29.70
C SER A 772 -34.58 -62.22 -29.19
N PRO A 773 -34.57 -63.50 -29.61
CA PRO A 773 -33.43 -64.40 -29.33
C PRO A 773 -32.05 -63.89 -29.72
N GLY A 774 -32.00 -63.01 -30.72
CA GLY A 774 -30.80 -62.37 -31.20
C GLY A 774 -30.50 -60.98 -30.55
N TYR A 775 -31.14 -60.71 -29.38
CA TYR A 775 -30.94 -59.46 -28.60
C TYR A 775 -31.39 -58.17 -29.32
N ARG A 776 -32.26 -58.29 -30.34
CA ARG A 776 -32.84 -57.12 -31.00
C ARG A 776 -34.12 -56.69 -30.29
N PRO A 777 -34.37 -55.38 -30.10
CA PRO A 777 -35.60 -54.92 -29.52
C PRO A 777 -36.83 -55.40 -30.36
N VAL A 778 -37.82 -55.89 -29.67
CA VAL A 778 -39.09 -56.37 -30.26
C VAL A 778 -40.22 -55.46 -29.80
N GLN A 779 -40.28 -55.16 -28.49
CA GLN A 779 -41.34 -54.32 -27.90
C GLN A 779 -40.84 -53.69 -26.63
N VAL A 780 -41.28 -52.48 -26.40
CA VAL A 780 -41.11 -51.79 -25.08
C VAL A 780 -42.49 -51.69 -24.43
N THR A 781 -42.61 -52.17 -23.20
CA THR A 781 -43.86 -52.11 -22.45
C THR A 781 -43.67 -51.95 -20.96
N SER A 782 -44.53 -51.19 -20.35
CA SER A 782 -44.70 -51.10 -18.88
C SER A 782 -45.86 -51.95 -18.37
N ASP A 783 -46.66 -52.51 -19.29
CA ASP A 783 -47.81 -53.38 -18.99
C ASP A 783 -47.63 -54.68 -19.77
N LEU A 784 -47.07 -55.69 -19.09
CA LEU A 784 -46.80 -57.01 -19.66
C LEU A 784 -48.09 -57.78 -19.91
N ARG A 785 -49.13 -57.60 -19.08
CA ARG A 785 -50.43 -58.23 -19.29
C ARG A 785 -51.12 -57.79 -20.53
N SER A 786 -51.13 -56.49 -20.79
CA SER A 786 -51.67 -55.91 -22.04
C SER A 786 -50.85 -56.34 -23.23
N PHE A 787 -49.50 -56.40 -23.10
CA PHE A 787 -48.64 -56.89 -24.19
C PHE A 787 -49.01 -58.36 -24.59
N TRP A 788 -49.10 -59.27 -23.59
CA TRP A 788 -49.49 -60.65 -23.87
C TRP A 788 -50.84 -60.76 -24.55
N LYS A 789 -51.78 -59.95 -24.14
CA LYS A 789 -53.16 -60.04 -24.66
C LYS A 789 -53.29 -59.45 -26.09
N ASN A 790 -52.68 -58.31 -26.32
CA ASN A 790 -53.02 -57.51 -27.48
C ASN A 790 -51.93 -57.54 -28.57
N ILE A 791 -50.61 -57.64 -28.19
CA ILE A 791 -49.51 -57.41 -29.11
C ILE A 791 -48.73 -58.72 -29.40
N TYR A 792 -48.60 -59.57 -28.39
CA TYR A 792 -47.86 -60.80 -28.52
C TYR A 792 -48.33 -61.73 -29.68
N PRO A 793 -49.61 -61.91 -30.01
CA PRO A 793 -50.05 -62.75 -31.12
C PRO A 793 -49.43 -62.32 -32.46
N GLU A 794 -49.25 -61.03 -32.66
CA GLU A 794 -48.62 -60.52 -33.88
C GLU A 794 -47.10 -60.72 -33.86
N VAL A 795 -46.46 -60.31 -32.76
CA VAL A 795 -45.03 -60.48 -32.51
C VAL A 795 -44.62 -61.95 -32.60
N ARG A 796 -45.46 -62.84 -32.10
CA ARG A 796 -45.27 -64.29 -32.20
C ARG A 796 -45.20 -64.75 -33.65
N LYS A 797 -46.13 -64.30 -34.52
CA LYS A 797 -46.14 -64.67 -35.93
C LYS A 797 -44.83 -64.28 -36.62
N GLU A 798 -44.37 -63.07 -36.37
CA GLU A 798 -43.15 -62.56 -36.99
C GLU A 798 -41.91 -63.32 -36.47
N LEU A 799 -41.74 -63.46 -35.15
CA LEU A 799 -40.59 -64.09 -34.51
C LEU A 799 -40.54 -65.57 -34.80
N ARG A 800 -41.67 -66.28 -34.94
CA ARG A 800 -41.73 -67.69 -35.30
C ARG A 800 -41.15 -67.97 -36.69
N VAL A 801 -41.38 -67.09 -37.65
CA VAL A 801 -40.78 -67.17 -38.97
C VAL A 801 -39.28 -66.94 -38.90
N ARG A 802 -38.85 -65.98 -38.17
CA ARG A 802 -37.45 -65.56 -38.13
C ARG A 802 -36.55 -66.43 -37.22
N TYR A 803 -37.14 -66.95 -36.13
CA TYR A 803 -36.43 -67.77 -35.10
C TYR A 803 -37.09 -69.13 -34.89
N GLN A 804 -37.15 -69.99 -35.96
CA GLN A 804 -37.83 -71.29 -35.98
C GLN A 804 -37.34 -72.30 -34.93
N LYS A 805 -36.09 -72.23 -34.48
CA LYS A 805 -35.48 -73.08 -33.45
C LYS A 805 -35.89 -72.75 -32.03
N HIS A 806 -36.66 -71.73 -31.83
CA HIS A 806 -37.09 -71.23 -30.53
C HIS A 806 -38.53 -71.54 -30.22
N SER A 807 -38.93 -71.54 -28.95
CA SER A 807 -40.29 -71.78 -28.50
C SER A 807 -41.13 -70.50 -28.66
N TRP A 808 -42.33 -70.63 -29.31
CA TRP A 808 -43.32 -69.54 -29.52
C TRP A 808 -44.75 -70.07 -29.15
N PRO A 809 -45.00 -70.24 -27.86
CA PRO A 809 -46.28 -70.78 -27.38
C PRO A 809 -47.47 -69.86 -27.74
N GLU A 810 -48.69 -70.45 -27.81
CA GLU A 810 -49.93 -69.68 -27.99
C GLU A 810 -50.36 -68.98 -26.72
N ASP A 811 -50.14 -69.65 -25.62
CA ASP A 811 -50.40 -69.12 -24.28
C ASP A 811 -49.10 -68.85 -23.62
N PRO A 812 -48.66 -67.53 -23.53
CA PRO A 812 -47.46 -67.12 -22.88
C PRO A 812 -47.46 -67.18 -21.37
N TRP A 813 -48.68 -67.22 -20.77
CA TRP A 813 -48.84 -67.17 -19.27
C TRP A 813 -48.54 -68.54 -18.67
N SER A 814 -48.88 -69.66 -19.34
CA SER A 814 -48.64 -71.00 -18.84
C SER A 814 -47.39 -71.64 -19.38
N ALA A 815 -46.69 -70.97 -20.28
CA ALA A 815 -45.53 -71.49 -21.01
C ALA A 815 -44.28 -71.58 -20.16
N GLU A 816 -43.51 -72.64 -20.26
CA GLU A 816 -42.20 -72.71 -19.58
C GLU A 816 -41.19 -71.73 -20.15
N PRO A 817 -40.53 -70.94 -19.28
CA PRO A 817 -39.51 -70.02 -19.70
C PRO A 817 -38.26 -70.72 -20.18
N VAL A 818 -37.57 -70.16 -21.20
CA VAL A 818 -36.45 -70.85 -21.85
C VAL A 818 -35.29 -69.87 -22.02
N ARG A 819 -34.08 -70.24 -21.57
CA ARG A 819 -32.86 -69.47 -21.72
C ARG A 819 -32.22 -69.53 -23.18
N GLY A 820 -32.63 -70.38 -24.06
CA GLY A 820 -32.04 -70.56 -25.38
C GLY A 820 -32.93 -71.30 -26.38
N ALA A 821 -32.34 -71.90 -27.45
CA ALA A 821 -33.07 -72.71 -28.41
C ALA A 821 -33.56 -74.05 -27.78
N LYS A 822 -34.67 -74.56 -28.29
CA LYS A 822 -35.14 -75.90 -27.89
C LYS A 822 -34.01 -76.93 -27.94
N LYS A 823 -33.80 -77.68 -26.84
CA LYS A 823 -32.95 -78.85 -26.84
C LYS A 823 -33.53 -79.86 -27.89
N ARG A 824 -32.76 -80.30 -28.82
CA ARG A 824 -33.17 -81.42 -29.71
C ARG A 824 -33.38 -82.61 -28.80
N ASN A 825 -34.63 -83.16 -28.72
CA ASN A 825 -34.84 -84.42 -28.16
C ASN A 825 -34.05 -85.43 -29.09
N PRO A 826 -33.21 -86.31 -28.49
CA PRO A 826 -32.68 -87.35 -29.31
C PRO A 826 -33.91 -88.23 -29.72
N LYS A 827 -34.04 -88.45 -31.03
CA LYS A 827 -35.05 -89.37 -31.59
C LYS A 827 -34.85 -90.67 -30.90
N SER A 828 -35.92 -91.18 -30.24
CA SER A 828 -36.16 -92.62 -30.03
C SER A 828 -36.14 -93.43 -31.29
#